data_95fa38a29103349586e5fcea82be2b2c
#
_entry.id   95fa38a29103349586e5fcea82be2b2c
#
_cell.length_a   1.000
_cell.length_b   1.000
_cell.length_c   1.000
_cell.angle_alpha   90.00
_cell.angle_beta   90.00
_cell.angle_gamma   90.00
#
_symmetry.space_group_name_H-M   'P 1'
#
loop_
_entity.id
_entity.type
_entity.pdbx_description
1 polymer ?
#
loop_
_entity_poly.entity_id
_entity_poly.type
_entity_poly.pdbx_seq_one_letter_code
_entity_poly.pdbx_strand_id
1 'polypeptide(L)'
;MWTYPLTWGGIVGGDNAISPYMSYYSGTQYQLKFTNPIIMNGIVYFSLPANNAITGNGVTAVDLRTGKTLWTNPDIASVNFGQLYDFESPNQHGTTGIYLWVTGFAGVSIRGTGIVNPGADAVSALSGSYPVGTDLGAVPAVTSTTAVVSTTGWMAIDPQTGKLLFNETNVPFGTRAYGPQGEWLISNIGRANSTAPFTYLWQWNNTKLPGNDVPGGITQWIPGNTNWNMSTAYDWNVTLSQALYQTKTPIGAFGGFGLAAAYDPATGLYTNNPTIVRIFPGDKIYGQTSGMQQTPGTGAGYTGTPDPFTLWAINLNASRGQIGQVMWVKTYPAPANNITVCIGTGDANVATLYYKETMQWVGIDMLTGDKIWGPTATETPAWNFYTGTTGLTNPIGVGNGHLYVAGYGGVLRAYNLKTGHIDFTYGNDPNDPKNSTITPETAYGDYPTQVAAIADGKVYLVEEEHSLNAPAYHGAMTRCVNATDGTLLWQIYGISSWQEQAVADGYYVWFNCNDGRIYCIGPGPSATTATASPSVITKGDSVLITGTVTDQSPNTDLKGTACISDADQSLWMDYMVEKSVAAPMNAKGVEVTLDAVDPNGNFIHIDTVTSDMSGMFKKMFTPEVSGEYTIIATFAGSGSYGASYAETAIGVLEAPPATPPPQYPIPIDYTLPIVGTGIVLLIAIAIVGILLLRKRP
;
A
#
# COMPACT_ATOMS: atom_id res chain seq x y z
N MET A 1 8.72 9.27 4.81
CA MET A 1 8.30 9.49 3.41
C MET A 1 9.50 9.88 2.54
N TRP A 2 9.55 9.48 1.28
CA TRP A 2 10.49 10.00 0.29
C TRP A 2 9.78 10.17 -1.06
N THR A 3 10.39 10.94 -1.95
CA THR A 3 9.90 11.11 -3.33
C THR A 3 11.01 10.82 -4.34
N TYR A 4 10.61 10.30 -5.50
CA TYR A 4 11.50 9.98 -6.62
C TYR A 4 10.99 10.65 -7.89
N PRO A 5 11.77 11.49 -8.57
CA PRO A 5 11.34 12.10 -9.81
C PRO A 5 11.27 11.05 -10.93
N LEU A 6 10.10 10.83 -11.48
CA LEU A 6 9.90 9.91 -12.59
C LEU A 6 9.82 10.63 -13.92
N THR A 7 9.35 11.87 -13.90
CA THR A 7 9.14 12.70 -15.09
C THR A 7 9.85 14.05 -14.96
N TRP A 8 9.87 14.80 -16.05
CA TRP A 8 10.51 16.11 -16.10
C TRP A 8 9.65 17.13 -15.34
N GLY A 9 10.04 17.43 -14.13
CA GLY A 9 9.45 18.53 -13.41
C GLY A 9 9.78 19.90 -13.99
N GLY A 10 8.88 20.87 -13.86
CA GLY A 10 9.13 22.28 -14.18
C GLY A 10 8.85 22.73 -15.60
N ILE A 11 8.44 21.85 -16.50
CA ILE A 11 7.96 22.23 -17.84
C ILE A 11 6.44 22.41 -17.77
N VAL A 12 5.93 23.50 -18.30
CA VAL A 12 4.47 23.71 -18.44
C VAL A 12 3.90 22.60 -19.32
N GLY A 13 2.98 21.82 -18.75
CA GLY A 13 2.51 20.57 -19.34
C GLY A 13 3.41 19.36 -19.05
N GLY A 14 4.49 19.51 -18.28
CA GLY A 14 5.41 18.45 -17.92
C GLY A 14 5.96 17.70 -19.12
N ASP A 15 6.21 16.41 -18.97
CA ASP A 15 6.63 15.53 -20.07
C ASP A 15 5.64 15.52 -21.24
N ASN A 16 4.39 15.84 -20.97
CA ASN A 16 3.33 15.85 -21.96
C ASN A 16 3.53 16.93 -23.02
N ALA A 17 4.24 18.01 -22.69
CA ALA A 17 4.57 19.06 -23.67
C ALA A 17 5.59 18.58 -24.71
N ILE A 18 6.36 17.55 -24.41
CA ILE A 18 7.44 17.03 -25.27
C ILE A 18 7.04 15.72 -25.92
N SER A 19 6.21 14.91 -25.26
CA SER A 19 5.75 13.63 -25.79
C SER A 19 4.59 13.83 -26.76
N PRO A 20 4.67 13.33 -28.02
CA PRO A 20 3.56 13.42 -28.96
C PRO A 20 2.31 12.64 -28.54
N TYR A 21 2.44 11.77 -27.54
CA TYR A 21 1.35 10.91 -27.04
C TYR A 21 0.66 11.47 -25.81
N MET A 22 1.17 12.55 -25.24
CA MET A 22 0.70 13.05 -23.96
C MET A 22 0.57 14.55 -24.06
N SER A 23 -0.65 15.02 -24.27
CA SER A 23 -0.96 16.42 -24.12
C SER A 23 -1.35 16.73 -22.69
N TYR A 24 -1.06 17.91 -22.23
CA TYR A 24 -1.52 18.43 -20.96
C TYR A 24 -3.04 18.28 -20.76
N TYR A 25 -3.78 18.33 -21.89
CA TYR A 25 -5.25 18.26 -21.87
C TYR A 25 -5.81 16.83 -21.88
N SER A 26 -5.07 15.86 -22.40
CA SER A 26 -5.53 14.46 -22.40
C SER A 26 -5.31 13.76 -21.07
N GLY A 27 -4.65 14.44 -20.14
CA GLY A 27 -4.31 13.87 -18.86
C GLY A 27 -3.28 12.75 -18.94
N THR A 28 -2.67 12.46 -17.84
CA THR A 28 -1.70 11.36 -17.72
C THR A 28 -2.36 9.99 -17.65
N GLN A 29 -3.68 9.93 -17.50
CA GLN A 29 -4.43 8.70 -17.24
C GLN A 29 -4.46 7.73 -18.40
N TYR A 30 -4.43 8.19 -19.63
CA TYR A 30 -4.39 7.28 -20.77
C TYR A 30 -3.06 6.56 -20.94
N GLN A 31 -2.01 7.06 -20.31
CA GLN A 31 -0.69 6.46 -20.36
C GLN A 31 -0.09 6.40 -18.97
N LEU A 32 -0.26 5.27 -18.36
CA LEU A 32 0.34 4.97 -17.07
C LEU A 32 1.86 5.09 -17.14
N LYS A 33 2.46 5.81 -16.21
CA LYS A 33 3.91 6.03 -16.15
C LYS A 33 4.60 5.17 -15.12
N PHE A 34 3.87 4.76 -14.11
CA PHE A 34 4.35 3.93 -13.01
C PHE A 34 3.58 2.62 -12.97
N THR A 35 3.57 1.91 -14.10
CA THR A 35 2.77 0.70 -14.29
C THR A 35 3.30 -0.46 -13.48
N ASN A 36 2.38 -1.12 -12.75
CA ASN A 36 2.63 -2.37 -12.03
C ASN A 36 3.91 -2.34 -11.17
N PRO A 37 4.06 -1.36 -10.28
CA PRO A 37 5.18 -1.37 -9.36
C PRO A 37 5.16 -2.64 -8.51
N ILE A 38 6.33 -3.21 -8.25
CA ILE A 38 6.50 -4.41 -7.45
C ILE A 38 7.30 -4.04 -6.21
N ILE A 39 6.76 -4.30 -5.02
CA ILE A 39 7.50 -4.21 -3.77
C ILE A 39 7.84 -5.61 -3.30
N MET A 40 9.10 -5.87 -3.04
CA MET A 40 9.55 -7.16 -2.59
C MET A 40 10.86 -7.02 -1.80
N ASN A 41 10.85 -7.52 -0.58
CA ASN A 41 12.03 -7.60 0.29
C ASN A 41 12.74 -6.24 0.49
N GLY A 42 11.96 -5.19 0.77
CA GLY A 42 12.47 -3.84 1.04
C GLY A 42 12.93 -3.06 -0.21
N ILE A 43 12.57 -3.51 -1.41
CA ILE A 43 12.92 -2.86 -2.67
C ILE A 43 11.66 -2.68 -3.51
N VAL A 44 11.51 -1.51 -4.12
CA VAL A 44 10.50 -1.26 -5.14
C VAL A 44 11.13 -1.32 -6.54
N TYR A 45 10.49 -2.08 -7.41
CA TYR A 45 10.86 -2.27 -8.81
C TYR A 45 9.79 -1.69 -9.71
N PHE A 46 10.19 -0.95 -10.70
CA PHE A 46 9.26 -0.38 -11.67
C PHE A 46 9.93 -0.14 -13.02
N SER A 47 9.10 -0.07 -14.05
CA SER A 47 9.54 0.25 -15.40
C SER A 47 9.65 1.77 -15.56
N LEU A 48 10.74 2.22 -16.15
CA LEU A 48 10.91 3.63 -16.52
C LEU A 48 10.05 3.92 -17.75
N PRO A 49 9.39 5.09 -17.82
CA PRO A 49 8.59 5.47 -18.98
C PRO A 49 9.43 5.42 -20.26
N ALA A 50 8.85 4.85 -21.31
CA ALA A 50 9.47 4.87 -22.63
C ALA A 50 9.71 6.32 -23.06
N ASN A 51 10.86 6.59 -23.67
CA ASN A 51 11.27 7.93 -24.15
C ASN A 51 11.52 8.96 -23.04
N ASN A 52 11.68 8.56 -21.81
CA ASN A 52 12.15 9.46 -20.76
C ASN A 52 13.66 9.73 -20.96
N ALA A 53 14.00 10.91 -21.48
CA ALA A 53 15.39 11.26 -21.78
C ALA A 53 16.23 11.51 -20.51
N ILE A 54 15.61 11.67 -19.35
CA ILE A 54 16.32 11.90 -18.07
C ILE A 54 16.74 10.59 -17.43
N THR A 55 15.80 9.64 -17.32
CA THR A 55 16.00 8.39 -16.59
C THR A 55 16.39 7.24 -17.50
N GLY A 56 16.22 7.38 -18.82
CA GLY A 56 16.39 6.30 -19.79
C GLY A 56 15.20 5.35 -19.80
N ASN A 57 15.33 4.28 -20.59
CA ASN A 57 14.38 3.19 -20.63
C ASN A 57 14.84 2.07 -19.70
N GLY A 58 13.95 1.17 -19.32
CA GLY A 58 14.29 -0.05 -18.62
C GLY A 58 13.60 -0.20 -17.29
N VAL A 59 14.12 -1.08 -16.45
CA VAL A 59 13.64 -1.34 -15.11
C VAL A 59 14.61 -0.78 -14.09
N THR A 60 14.10 -0.13 -13.07
CA THR A 60 14.89 0.36 -11.95
C THR A 60 14.45 -0.27 -10.66
N ALA A 61 15.40 -0.46 -9.74
CA ALA A 61 15.21 -0.88 -8.37
C ALA A 61 15.60 0.25 -7.42
N VAL A 62 14.74 0.54 -6.48
CA VAL A 62 14.92 1.61 -5.50
C VAL A 62 14.72 1.04 -4.11
N ASP A 63 15.65 1.34 -3.20
CA ASP A 63 15.54 0.97 -1.80
C ASP A 63 14.31 1.63 -1.18
N LEU A 64 13.44 0.82 -0.60
CA LEU A 64 12.11 1.24 -0.12
C LEU A 64 12.19 2.20 1.07
N ARG A 65 13.25 2.15 1.87
CA ARG A 65 13.41 3.01 3.05
C ARG A 65 14.03 4.36 2.72
N THR A 66 14.94 4.38 1.74
CA THR A 66 15.79 5.56 1.47
C THR A 66 15.48 6.27 0.17
N GLY A 67 14.72 5.65 -0.74
CA GLY A 67 14.48 6.18 -2.08
C GLY A 67 15.74 6.18 -2.97
N LYS A 68 16.81 5.47 -2.56
CA LYS A 68 18.05 5.40 -3.32
C LYS A 68 17.95 4.36 -4.43
N THR A 69 18.29 4.74 -5.65
CA THR A 69 18.44 3.81 -6.75
C THR A 69 19.56 2.80 -6.45
N LEU A 70 19.22 1.52 -6.50
CA LEU A 70 20.17 0.42 -6.31
C LEU A 70 20.79 0.01 -7.65
N TRP A 71 19.95 -0.16 -8.67
CA TRP A 71 20.37 -0.43 -10.02
C TRP A 71 19.30 0.00 -11.02
N THR A 72 19.72 0.18 -12.28
CA THR A 72 18.85 0.35 -13.44
C THR A 72 19.35 -0.55 -14.56
N ASN A 73 18.47 -1.32 -15.18
CA ASN A 73 18.79 -2.14 -16.33
C ASN A 73 17.97 -1.68 -17.55
N PRO A 74 18.63 -1.02 -18.53
CA PRO A 74 17.96 -0.52 -19.72
C PRO A 74 17.60 -1.63 -20.75
N ASP A 75 18.16 -2.83 -20.57
CA ASP A 75 17.93 -3.96 -21.48
C ASP A 75 16.62 -4.70 -21.17
N ILE A 76 16.00 -4.43 -20.03
CA ILE A 76 14.72 -5.01 -19.60
C ILE A 76 13.64 -3.94 -19.77
N ALA A 77 12.68 -4.18 -20.67
CA ALA A 77 11.63 -3.20 -20.94
C ALA A 77 10.65 -3.02 -19.78
N SER A 78 10.27 -4.13 -19.13
CA SER A 78 9.35 -4.14 -17.99
C SER A 78 9.48 -5.41 -17.19
N VAL A 79 9.06 -5.36 -15.93
CA VAL A 79 8.82 -6.55 -15.09
C VAL A 79 7.31 -6.73 -14.91
N ASN A 80 6.87 -7.98 -14.91
CA ASN A 80 5.44 -8.30 -14.84
C ASN A 80 4.99 -8.66 -13.43
N PHE A 81 5.80 -9.37 -12.68
CA PHE A 81 5.53 -9.74 -11.28
C PHE A 81 6.80 -10.16 -10.55
N GLY A 82 6.73 -10.15 -9.21
CA GLY A 82 7.76 -10.71 -8.33
C GLY A 82 7.41 -12.10 -7.86
N GLN A 83 8.39 -12.79 -7.31
CA GLN A 83 8.21 -14.07 -6.64
C GLN A 83 9.10 -14.13 -5.40
N LEU A 84 8.47 -14.46 -4.27
CA LEU A 84 9.13 -14.94 -3.07
C LEU A 84 8.71 -16.41 -2.91
N TYR A 85 9.60 -17.30 -3.23
CA TYR A 85 9.37 -18.75 -3.09
C TYR A 85 10.09 -19.23 -1.85
N ASP A 86 9.32 -19.58 -0.83
CA ASP A 86 9.84 -20.12 0.42
C ASP A 86 9.64 -21.62 0.45
N PHE A 87 10.75 -22.33 0.35
CA PHE A 87 10.76 -23.79 0.37
C PHE A 87 11.50 -24.29 1.60
N GLU A 88 10.76 -24.82 2.56
CA GLU A 88 11.32 -25.55 3.68
C GLU A 88 11.50 -27.02 3.32
N SER A 89 12.73 -27.50 3.39
CA SER A 89 13.03 -28.92 3.32
C SER A 89 13.69 -29.38 4.62
N PRO A 90 13.51 -30.65 5.03
CA PRO A 90 14.18 -31.20 6.21
C PRO A 90 15.71 -31.05 6.19
N ASN A 91 16.29 -30.90 5.03
CA ASN A 91 17.73 -30.80 4.82
C ASN A 91 18.23 -29.38 4.49
N GLN A 92 17.32 -28.45 4.22
CA GLN A 92 17.65 -27.08 3.81
C GLN A 92 16.66 -26.13 4.47
N HIS A 93 17.03 -25.60 5.61
CA HIS A 93 16.21 -24.63 6.33
C HIS A 93 16.30 -23.26 5.68
N GLY A 94 15.14 -22.68 5.32
CA GLY A 94 15.01 -21.31 4.89
C GLY A 94 15.60 -20.97 3.53
N THR A 95 15.51 -21.88 2.55
CA THR A 95 15.87 -21.58 1.17
C THR A 95 14.78 -20.77 0.51
N THR A 96 15.04 -19.49 0.29
CA THR A 96 14.11 -18.58 -0.38
C THR A 96 14.63 -18.26 -1.78
N GLY A 97 13.82 -18.56 -2.79
CA GLY A 97 14.03 -18.08 -4.16
C GLY A 97 13.36 -16.71 -4.34
N ILE A 98 14.12 -15.71 -4.74
CA ILE A 98 13.62 -14.36 -4.97
C ILE A 98 13.86 -13.99 -6.42
N TYR A 99 12.80 -13.74 -7.17
CA TYR A 99 12.88 -13.49 -8.61
C TYR A 99 11.98 -12.33 -9.04
N LEU A 100 12.44 -11.57 -10.02
CA LEU A 100 11.57 -10.74 -10.85
C LEU A 100 11.35 -11.44 -12.18
N TRP A 101 10.10 -11.47 -12.63
CA TRP A 101 9.72 -12.17 -13.84
C TRP A 101 9.31 -11.21 -14.96
N VAL A 102 9.87 -11.48 -16.14
CA VAL A 102 9.46 -10.88 -17.39
C VAL A 102 8.80 -11.96 -18.24
N THR A 103 7.58 -11.71 -18.71
CA THR A 103 6.78 -12.73 -19.42
C THR A 103 6.40 -12.28 -20.81
N GLY A 104 6.04 -13.21 -21.67
CA GLY A 104 5.43 -12.90 -22.97
C GLY A 104 6.33 -13.05 -24.17
N PHE A 105 7.49 -13.69 -24.06
CA PHE A 105 8.46 -13.76 -25.15
C PHE A 105 8.58 -15.16 -25.75
N ALA A 106 8.30 -15.29 -27.02
CA ALA A 106 8.66 -16.48 -27.80
C ALA A 106 10.02 -16.22 -28.46
N GLY A 107 11.08 -16.85 -27.93
CA GLY A 107 12.40 -16.86 -28.58
C GLY A 107 13.18 -15.54 -28.50
N VAL A 108 13.34 -15.00 -27.31
CA VAL A 108 14.02 -13.72 -27.08
C VAL A 108 15.51 -13.89 -26.81
N SER A 109 16.32 -13.04 -27.44
CA SER A 109 17.74 -12.86 -27.09
C SER A 109 18.01 -11.46 -26.54
N ILE A 110 18.82 -11.31 -25.48
CA ILE A 110 19.16 -10.04 -24.82
C ILE A 110 20.18 -9.24 -25.66
N ARG A 111 19.96 -7.95 -25.86
CA ARG A 111 20.87 -7.05 -26.60
C ARG A 111 22.22 -6.96 -25.88
N GLY A 112 23.30 -7.30 -26.57
CA GLY A 112 24.64 -7.33 -25.95
C GLY A 112 24.97 -8.63 -25.22
N THR A 113 23.96 -9.38 -24.80
CA THR A 113 24.01 -10.76 -24.33
C THR A 113 23.18 -11.66 -25.23
N GLY A 114 22.59 -11.11 -26.28
CA GLY A 114 21.79 -11.78 -27.27
C GLY A 114 20.27 -11.66 -27.12
N ILE A 115 19.69 -10.83 -26.26
CA ILE A 115 18.22 -10.65 -26.19
C ILE A 115 17.81 -9.44 -27.05
N VAL A 116 16.95 -9.67 -28.04
CA VAL A 116 16.28 -8.62 -28.81
C VAL A 116 14.89 -8.42 -28.18
N ASN A 117 14.61 -7.22 -27.72
CA ASN A 117 13.27 -6.86 -27.29
C ASN A 117 12.36 -6.84 -28.53
N PRO A 118 11.39 -7.73 -28.70
CA PRO A 118 10.35 -7.54 -29.68
C PRO A 118 9.59 -6.29 -29.20
N GLY A 119 9.52 -5.27 -30.03
CA GLY A 119 9.04 -3.94 -29.66
C GLY A 119 7.83 -3.92 -28.73
N ALA A 120 7.60 -2.81 -28.06
CA ALA A 120 6.60 -2.58 -27.01
C ALA A 120 5.18 -3.13 -27.31
N ASP A 121 4.90 -3.40 -28.59
CA ASP A 121 3.62 -3.92 -29.09
C ASP A 121 3.28 -5.34 -28.61
N ALA A 122 4.29 -6.19 -28.34
CA ALA A 122 4.05 -7.55 -27.85
C ALA A 122 3.68 -7.58 -26.36
N VAL A 123 4.14 -6.61 -25.56
CA VAL A 123 3.85 -6.52 -24.12
C VAL A 123 2.45 -5.94 -23.90
N SER A 124 2.05 -4.95 -24.72
CA SER A 124 0.71 -4.37 -24.68
C SER A 124 -0.39 -5.37 -25.04
N ALA A 125 -0.13 -6.28 -25.95
CA ALA A 125 -1.08 -7.33 -26.33
C ALA A 125 -1.39 -8.31 -25.20
N LEU A 126 -0.51 -8.46 -24.22
CA LEU A 126 -0.65 -9.39 -23.09
C LEU A 126 -1.25 -8.71 -21.85
N SER A 127 -1.13 -7.39 -21.71
CA SER A 127 -1.71 -6.62 -20.60
C SER A 127 -3.17 -6.18 -20.86
N GLY A 128 -3.69 -6.38 -22.07
CA GLY A 128 -5.05 -5.96 -22.43
C GLY A 128 -5.23 -4.46 -22.65
N SER A 129 -4.17 -3.67 -22.58
CA SER A 129 -4.19 -2.24 -22.88
C SER A 129 -3.48 -1.96 -24.20
N TYR A 130 -4.24 -1.70 -25.26
CA TYR A 130 -3.72 -1.21 -26.51
C TYR A 130 -3.58 0.32 -26.46
N PRO A 131 -2.46 0.90 -26.93
CA PRO A 131 -2.43 2.33 -27.23
C PRO A 131 -3.39 2.61 -28.38
N VAL A 132 -4.31 3.54 -28.20
CA VAL A 132 -5.22 3.99 -29.26
C VAL A 132 -4.37 4.68 -30.33
N GLY A 133 -4.30 4.08 -31.54
CA GLY A 133 -3.70 4.73 -32.71
C GLY A 133 -2.51 4.04 -33.37
N THR A 134 -2.10 2.87 -32.97
CA THR A 134 -1.12 2.07 -33.74
C THR A 134 -1.84 1.22 -34.77
N ASP A 135 -1.54 1.49 -36.02
CA ASP A 135 -1.94 0.66 -37.16
C ASP A 135 -1.15 -0.67 -37.07
N LEU A 136 -1.78 -1.66 -36.45
CA LEU A 136 -1.20 -3.00 -36.36
C LEU A 136 -1.32 -3.61 -37.76
N GLY A 137 -0.24 -3.56 -38.50
CA GLY A 137 -0.09 -4.35 -39.72
C GLY A 137 -0.52 -5.79 -39.42
N ALA A 138 -1.40 -6.34 -40.26
CA ALA A 138 -2.04 -7.61 -40.12
C ALA A 138 -1.06 -8.69 -39.61
N VAL A 139 -1.29 -9.17 -38.39
CA VAL A 139 -0.61 -10.37 -37.87
C VAL A 139 -1.01 -11.53 -38.79
N PRO A 140 -0.07 -12.27 -39.39
CA PRO A 140 -0.41 -13.40 -40.23
C PRO A 140 -1.23 -14.40 -39.43
N ALA A 141 -2.41 -14.72 -39.93
CA ALA A 141 -3.25 -15.76 -39.34
C ALA A 141 -2.49 -17.09 -39.37
N VAL A 142 -2.10 -17.58 -38.19
CA VAL A 142 -1.52 -18.90 -38.08
C VAL A 142 -2.65 -19.91 -38.21
N THR A 143 -2.83 -20.43 -39.41
CA THR A 143 -3.68 -21.58 -39.69
C THR A 143 -2.96 -22.85 -39.25
N SER A 144 -3.15 -23.26 -37.99
CA SER A 144 -2.73 -24.57 -37.51
C SER A 144 -3.94 -25.38 -37.03
N THR A 145 -4.15 -26.53 -37.63
CA THR A 145 -5.26 -27.43 -37.35
C THR A 145 -4.98 -28.44 -36.22
N THR A 146 -3.89 -28.30 -35.52
CA THR A 146 -3.57 -29.03 -34.28
C THR A 146 -3.82 -28.12 -33.08
N ALA A 147 -4.41 -28.66 -32.03
CA ALA A 147 -4.61 -27.97 -30.76
C ALA A 147 -3.25 -27.57 -30.19
N VAL A 148 -2.73 -26.43 -30.62
CA VAL A 148 -1.48 -25.89 -30.12
C VAL A 148 -1.82 -25.26 -28.78
N VAL A 149 -1.32 -25.83 -27.70
CA VAL A 149 -1.18 -25.08 -26.43
C VAL A 149 -0.26 -23.92 -26.76
N SER A 150 -0.82 -22.74 -26.84
CA SER A 150 -0.04 -21.51 -27.01
C SER A 150 0.92 -21.41 -25.82
N THR A 151 2.20 -21.29 -26.09
CA THR A 151 3.22 -21.22 -25.05
C THR A 151 3.98 -19.91 -25.16
N THR A 152 4.50 -19.46 -24.04
CA THR A 152 5.29 -18.23 -23.93
C THR A 152 6.61 -18.50 -23.21
N GLY A 153 7.51 -17.55 -23.21
CA GLY A 153 8.74 -17.60 -22.42
C GLY A 153 8.64 -16.66 -21.21
N TRP A 154 9.27 -17.07 -20.12
CA TRP A 154 9.49 -16.26 -18.93
C TRP A 154 10.99 -16.10 -18.67
N MET A 155 11.42 -14.94 -18.21
CA MET A 155 12.80 -14.65 -17.81
C MET A 155 12.84 -14.34 -16.32
N ALA A 156 13.70 -15.05 -15.60
CA ALA A 156 13.99 -14.80 -14.20
C ALA A 156 15.12 -13.78 -14.10
N ILE A 157 14.85 -12.68 -13.44
CA ILE A 157 15.80 -11.58 -13.19
C ILE A 157 16.17 -11.58 -11.72
N ASP A 158 17.46 -11.45 -11.43
CA ASP A 158 17.95 -11.27 -10.08
C ASP A 158 17.50 -9.90 -9.52
N PRO A 159 16.71 -9.88 -8.44
CA PRO A 159 16.20 -8.64 -7.87
C PRO A 159 17.30 -7.72 -7.31
N GLN A 160 18.44 -8.26 -6.89
CA GLN A 160 19.51 -7.50 -6.28
C GLN A 160 20.42 -6.81 -7.30
N THR A 161 20.54 -7.39 -8.48
CA THR A 161 21.50 -6.91 -9.49
C THR A 161 20.85 -6.52 -10.82
N GLY A 162 19.58 -6.86 -11.03
CA GLY A 162 18.87 -6.64 -12.29
C GLY A 162 19.38 -7.53 -13.44
N LYS A 163 20.15 -8.57 -13.17
CA LYS A 163 20.73 -9.44 -14.21
C LYS A 163 19.82 -10.65 -14.49
N LEU A 164 19.85 -11.12 -15.74
CA LEU A 164 19.20 -12.36 -16.13
C LEU A 164 19.84 -13.54 -15.38
N LEU A 165 19.01 -14.35 -14.74
CA LEU A 165 19.41 -15.59 -14.11
C LEU A 165 19.21 -16.80 -15.06
N PHE A 166 17.99 -17.02 -15.53
CA PHE A 166 17.63 -18.10 -16.43
C PHE A 166 16.32 -17.80 -17.17
N ASN A 167 16.01 -18.63 -18.16
CA ASN A 167 14.76 -18.55 -18.91
C ASN A 167 13.93 -19.83 -18.72
N GLU A 168 12.63 -19.68 -18.69
CA GLU A 168 11.63 -20.72 -18.81
C GLU A 168 10.97 -20.61 -20.18
N THR A 169 11.04 -21.65 -20.99
CA THR A 169 10.42 -21.71 -22.31
C THR A 169 9.25 -22.70 -22.29
N ASN A 170 8.33 -22.59 -23.24
CA ASN A 170 7.12 -23.41 -23.31
C ASN A 170 6.23 -23.33 -22.06
N VAL A 171 6.18 -22.15 -21.44
CA VAL A 171 5.24 -21.85 -20.35
C VAL A 171 3.84 -21.77 -20.94
N PRO A 172 2.85 -22.52 -20.42
CA PRO A 172 1.51 -22.55 -20.99
C PRO A 172 0.73 -21.27 -20.68
N PHE A 173 -0.26 -20.96 -21.51
CA PHE A 173 -1.23 -19.92 -21.21
C PHE A 173 -2.35 -20.44 -20.33
N GLY A 174 -2.78 -19.64 -19.36
CA GLY A 174 -3.88 -19.95 -18.46
C GLY A 174 -4.08 -18.87 -17.40
N THR A 175 -4.97 -19.15 -16.47
CA THR A 175 -5.18 -18.29 -15.30
C THR A 175 -4.10 -18.55 -14.27
N ARG A 176 -3.44 -17.47 -13.84
CA ARG A 176 -2.36 -17.52 -12.86
C ARG A 176 -2.90 -17.45 -11.44
N ALA A 177 -2.24 -18.14 -10.54
CA ALA A 177 -2.45 -18.04 -9.10
C ALA A 177 -1.11 -18.14 -8.38
N TYR A 178 -1.04 -17.52 -7.20
CA TYR A 178 0.10 -17.60 -6.31
C TYR A 178 -0.15 -18.73 -5.33
N GLY A 179 0.72 -19.73 -5.33
CA GLY A 179 0.59 -20.91 -4.49
C GLY A 179 1.03 -20.66 -3.05
N PRO A 180 0.76 -21.61 -2.14
CA PRO A 180 0.96 -21.43 -0.71
C PRO A 180 2.42 -21.27 -0.27
N GLN A 181 3.39 -21.71 -1.09
CA GLN A 181 4.82 -21.53 -0.85
C GLN A 181 5.42 -20.39 -1.68
N GLY A 182 4.61 -19.67 -2.45
CA GLY A 182 5.07 -18.61 -3.33
C GLY A 182 5.38 -19.07 -4.75
N GLU A 183 5.00 -20.29 -5.12
CA GLU A 183 5.08 -20.76 -6.51
C GLU A 183 4.06 -20.06 -7.40
N TRP A 184 4.44 -19.80 -8.65
CA TRP A 184 3.49 -19.37 -9.67
C TRP A 184 2.85 -20.59 -10.34
N LEU A 185 1.54 -20.70 -10.17
CA LEU A 185 0.71 -21.74 -10.71
C LEU A 185 -0.09 -21.21 -11.90
N ILE A 186 -0.18 -21.99 -12.97
CA ILE A 186 -1.03 -21.70 -14.11
C ILE A 186 -2.01 -22.86 -14.27
N SER A 187 -3.30 -22.58 -14.29
CA SER A 187 -4.32 -23.57 -14.56
C SER A 187 -5.17 -23.19 -15.77
N ASN A 188 -5.61 -24.19 -16.51
CA ASN A 188 -6.53 -24.00 -17.60
C ASN A 188 -7.39 -25.25 -17.82
N ILE A 189 -8.50 -25.04 -18.53
CA ILE A 189 -9.45 -26.09 -18.88
C ILE A 189 -9.29 -26.38 -20.36
N GLY A 190 -8.99 -27.62 -20.65
CA GLY A 190 -8.70 -28.11 -21.99
C GLY A 190 -9.81 -29.01 -22.58
N ARG A 191 -9.70 -29.23 -23.87
CA ARG A 191 -10.55 -30.15 -24.64
C ARG A 191 -9.72 -30.96 -25.63
N ALA A 192 -10.20 -32.13 -26.00
CA ALA A 192 -9.46 -33.05 -26.87
C ALA A 192 -9.31 -32.49 -28.31
N ASN A 193 -10.28 -31.74 -28.81
CA ASN A 193 -10.25 -31.06 -30.11
C ASN A 193 -11.22 -29.86 -30.12
N SER A 194 -11.28 -29.12 -31.20
CA SER A 194 -12.06 -27.90 -31.33
C SER A 194 -13.57 -28.05 -31.11
N THR A 195 -14.10 -29.26 -31.26
CA THR A 195 -15.54 -29.57 -31.12
C THR A 195 -15.85 -30.42 -29.87
N ALA A 196 -14.82 -30.96 -29.22
CA ALA A 196 -15.00 -31.75 -28.01
C ALA A 196 -15.41 -30.89 -26.83
N PRO A 197 -16.16 -31.44 -25.86
CA PRO A 197 -16.43 -30.74 -24.61
C PRO A 197 -15.15 -30.51 -23.80
N PHE A 198 -15.17 -29.52 -22.91
CA PHE A 198 -14.07 -29.25 -22.00
C PHE A 198 -14.07 -30.28 -20.87
N THR A 199 -13.09 -31.14 -20.85
CA THR A 199 -13.03 -32.32 -19.98
C THR A 199 -11.72 -32.45 -19.22
N TYR A 200 -10.75 -31.59 -19.46
CA TYR A 200 -9.46 -31.63 -18.80
C TYR A 200 -9.20 -30.39 -17.98
N LEU A 201 -8.64 -30.57 -16.80
CA LEU A 201 -8.09 -29.51 -15.98
C LEU A 201 -6.63 -29.86 -15.70
N TRP A 202 -5.75 -28.88 -15.85
CA TRP A 202 -4.35 -29.05 -15.54
C TRP A 202 -3.83 -27.85 -14.74
N GLN A 203 -2.79 -28.12 -13.96
CA GLN A 203 -2.02 -27.11 -13.25
C GLN A 203 -0.54 -27.26 -13.56
N TRP A 204 0.05 -26.18 -14.00
CA TRP A 204 1.47 -26.03 -14.27
C TRP A 204 2.10 -25.24 -13.11
N ASN A 205 3.40 -25.51 -12.85
CA ASN A 205 4.12 -24.95 -11.70
C ASN A 205 5.52 -24.52 -12.14
N ASN A 206 5.86 -23.23 -11.95
CA ASN A 206 7.15 -22.67 -12.37
C ASN A 206 8.35 -23.19 -11.56
N THR A 207 8.13 -23.82 -10.42
CA THR A 207 9.23 -24.32 -9.58
C THR A 207 9.72 -25.71 -10.01
N LYS A 208 9.02 -26.39 -10.90
CA LYS A 208 9.37 -27.72 -11.41
C LYS A 208 10.28 -27.63 -12.62
N LEU A 209 11.56 -27.35 -12.40
CA LEU A 209 12.55 -27.30 -13.49
C LEU A 209 12.85 -28.71 -14.01
N PRO A 210 12.56 -29.03 -15.28
CA PRO A 210 12.77 -30.35 -15.84
C PRO A 210 14.24 -30.80 -15.78
N GLY A 211 14.49 -32.01 -15.26
CA GLY A 211 15.84 -32.52 -15.03
C GLY A 211 16.51 -32.02 -13.75
N ASN A 212 15.81 -31.21 -12.98
CA ASN A 212 16.18 -30.81 -11.64
C ASN A 212 15.03 -31.21 -10.69
N ASP A 213 14.75 -32.52 -10.63
CA ASP A 213 13.60 -33.10 -9.93
C ASP A 213 13.73 -33.09 -8.40
N VAL A 214 14.57 -32.25 -7.85
CA VAL A 214 14.66 -32.05 -6.40
C VAL A 214 13.56 -31.10 -5.94
N PRO A 215 12.95 -31.37 -4.80
CA PRO A 215 12.01 -30.43 -4.20
C PRO A 215 12.64 -29.04 -4.06
N GLY A 216 11.90 -28.00 -4.44
CA GLY A 216 12.43 -26.64 -4.45
C GLY A 216 13.36 -26.30 -5.61
N GLY A 217 13.21 -26.97 -6.74
CA GLY A 217 14.11 -26.90 -7.92
C GLY A 217 14.67 -25.52 -8.26
N ILE A 218 13.86 -24.45 -8.26
CA ILE A 218 14.33 -23.09 -8.55
C ILE A 218 15.14 -22.45 -7.41
N THR A 219 15.16 -23.01 -6.20
CA THR A 219 16.00 -22.52 -5.10
C THR A 219 17.40 -23.14 -5.11
N GLN A 220 17.62 -24.14 -5.94
CA GLN A 220 18.91 -24.78 -6.12
C GLN A 220 19.84 -23.88 -6.95
N TRP A 221 21.14 -24.15 -6.88
CA TRP A 221 22.09 -23.46 -7.74
C TRP A 221 21.80 -23.75 -9.22
N ILE A 222 21.49 -22.70 -9.97
CA ILE A 222 21.20 -22.76 -11.39
C ILE A 222 22.35 -22.10 -12.13
N PRO A 223 23.00 -22.76 -13.09
CA PRO A 223 23.99 -22.11 -13.94
C PRO A 223 23.38 -20.92 -14.67
N GLY A 224 24.05 -19.77 -14.67
CA GLY A 224 23.58 -18.57 -15.36
C GLY A 224 23.32 -18.83 -16.84
N ASN A 225 22.33 -18.12 -17.41
CA ASN A 225 21.88 -18.23 -18.81
C ASN A 225 21.33 -19.60 -19.22
N THR A 226 20.81 -20.39 -18.30
CA THR A 226 20.17 -21.66 -18.60
C THR A 226 18.77 -21.44 -19.16
N ASN A 227 18.40 -22.23 -20.18
CA ASN A 227 17.05 -22.27 -20.74
C ASN A 227 16.37 -23.57 -20.31
N TRP A 228 15.29 -23.45 -19.55
CA TRP A 228 14.50 -24.58 -19.08
C TRP A 228 13.27 -24.76 -19.97
N ASN A 229 13.10 -25.97 -20.52
CA ASN A 229 11.88 -26.30 -21.26
C ASN A 229 10.80 -26.79 -20.31
N MET A 230 9.85 -25.93 -20.00
CA MET A 230 8.81 -26.14 -19.00
C MET A 230 7.58 -26.90 -19.52
N SER A 231 7.68 -27.54 -20.70
CA SER A 231 6.55 -28.27 -21.30
C SER A 231 6.05 -29.44 -20.47
N THR A 232 6.83 -29.93 -19.51
CA THR A 232 6.47 -31.04 -18.60
C THR A 232 6.27 -30.62 -17.15
N ALA A 233 6.39 -29.36 -16.84
CA ALA A 233 6.36 -28.82 -15.46
C ALA A 233 4.93 -28.75 -14.87
N TYR A 234 4.15 -29.80 -15.05
CA TYR A 234 2.79 -29.89 -14.52
C TYR A 234 2.79 -30.56 -13.15
N ASP A 235 2.01 -30.00 -12.21
CA ASP A 235 1.72 -30.65 -10.95
C ASP A 235 0.81 -31.85 -11.17
N TRP A 236 -0.22 -31.64 -12.00
CA TRP A 236 -1.20 -32.64 -12.31
C TRP A 236 -2.00 -32.26 -13.56
N ASN A 237 -2.58 -33.27 -14.18
CA ASN A 237 -3.57 -33.19 -15.25
C ASN A 237 -4.65 -34.20 -14.93
N VAL A 238 -5.90 -33.76 -14.78
CA VAL A 238 -7.02 -34.60 -14.39
C VAL A 238 -8.18 -34.44 -15.34
N THR A 239 -8.95 -35.50 -15.51
CA THR A 239 -10.23 -35.45 -16.20
C THR A 239 -11.27 -34.89 -15.26
N LEU A 240 -12.06 -33.94 -15.73
CA LEU A 240 -13.19 -33.41 -14.98
C LEU A 240 -14.24 -34.47 -14.77
N SER A 241 -14.82 -34.53 -13.59
CA SER A 241 -15.91 -35.49 -13.27
C SER A 241 -17.17 -35.26 -14.11
N GLN A 242 -17.32 -34.06 -14.65
CA GLN A 242 -18.39 -33.64 -15.56
C GLN A 242 -17.83 -32.67 -16.59
N ALA A 243 -18.17 -32.87 -17.87
CA ALA A 243 -17.82 -31.93 -18.93
C ALA A 243 -18.48 -30.56 -18.67
N LEU A 244 -17.70 -29.48 -18.83
CA LEU A 244 -18.26 -28.14 -18.85
C LEU A 244 -18.78 -27.88 -20.25
N TYR A 245 -20.11 -27.73 -20.34
CA TYR A 245 -20.77 -27.50 -21.61
C TYR A 245 -20.64 -26.05 -22.06
N GLN A 246 -20.55 -25.91 -23.37
CA GLN A 246 -20.67 -24.61 -24.02
C GLN A 246 -22.12 -24.14 -23.96
N THR A 247 -22.36 -22.94 -23.49
CA THR A 247 -23.65 -22.30 -23.63
C THR A 247 -23.79 -21.84 -25.08
N LYS A 248 -24.85 -22.25 -25.77
CA LYS A 248 -25.13 -21.84 -27.14
C LYS A 248 -26.01 -20.61 -27.11
N THR A 249 -25.61 -19.54 -27.76
CA THR A 249 -26.38 -18.30 -27.87
C THR A 249 -26.87 -18.09 -29.31
N PRO A 250 -28.09 -17.60 -29.51
CA PRO A 250 -28.64 -17.30 -30.85
C PRO A 250 -27.84 -16.25 -31.60
N ILE A 251 -27.82 -16.33 -32.94
CA ILE A 251 -27.29 -15.30 -33.82
C ILE A 251 -28.08 -14.01 -33.62
N GLY A 252 -27.41 -12.95 -33.26
CA GLY A 252 -28.02 -11.63 -33.00
C GLY A 252 -27.51 -10.96 -31.75
N ALA A 253 -26.90 -11.73 -30.88
CA ALA A 253 -26.13 -11.19 -29.77
C ALA A 253 -24.73 -10.79 -30.28
N PHE A 254 -24.62 -9.60 -30.85
CA PHE A 254 -23.36 -9.11 -31.39
C PHE A 254 -22.40 -8.73 -30.27
N GLY A 255 -21.41 -9.58 -30.05
CA GLY A 255 -20.20 -9.18 -29.32
C GLY A 255 -19.30 -8.35 -30.22
N GLY A 256 -19.23 -7.07 -30.00
CA GLY A 256 -18.14 -6.27 -30.55
C GLY A 256 -16.83 -6.61 -29.84
N PHE A 257 -15.78 -6.82 -30.62
CA PHE A 257 -14.38 -6.90 -30.21
C PHE A 257 -13.94 -7.98 -29.21
N GLY A 258 -13.37 -9.06 -29.75
CA GLY A 258 -12.30 -9.79 -29.09
C GLY A 258 -12.63 -11.02 -28.28
N LEU A 259 -13.86 -11.48 -28.22
CA LEU A 259 -14.16 -12.80 -27.65
C LEU A 259 -14.18 -13.85 -28.78
N ALA A 260 -13.30 -14.84 -28.68
CA ALA A 260 -13.27 -15.97 -29.60
C ALA A 260 -14.46 -16.91 -29.36
N ALA A 261 -15.67 -16.42 -29.61
CA ALA A 261 -16.83 -17.27 -29.74
C ALA A 261 -16.71 -18.01 -31.07
N ALA A 262 -16.52 -19.32 -31.03
CA ALA A 262 -16.54 -20.11 -32.25
C ALA A 262 -17.98 -20.20 -32.74
N TYR A 263 -18.25 -19.68 -33.93
CA TYR A 263 -19.53 -19.83 -34.63
C TYR A 263 -19.69 -21.29 -35.08
N ASP A 264 -20.76 -21.92 -34.68
CA ASP A 264 -21.15 -23.26 -35.17
C ASP A 264 -22.15 -23.08 -36.33
N PRO A 265 -21.71 -23.30 -37.58
CA PRO A 265 -22.57 -23.12 -38.75
C PRO A 265 -23.71 -24.13 -38.82
N ALA A 266 -23.63 -25.27 -38.13
CA ALA A 266 -24.67 -26.31 -38.14
C ALA A 266 -25.84 -25.95 -37.25
N THR A 267 -25.60 -25.20 -36.18
CA THR A 267 -26.66 -24.80 -35.24
C THR A 267 -27.03 -23.33 -35.31
N GLY A 268 -26.23 -22.52 -36.04
CA GLY A 268 -26.39 -21.08 -36.10
C GLY A 268 -26.13 -20.37 -34.78
N LEU A 269 -25.41 -20.99 -33.87
CA LEU A 269 -25.18 -20.51 -32.52
C LEU A 269 -23.66 -20.23 -32.30
N TYR A 270 -23.39 -19.28 -31.45
CA TYR A 270 -22.03 -19.07 -30.93
C TYR A 270 -21.79 -19.92 -29.69
N THR A 271 -20.62 -20.51 -29.59
CA THR A 271 -20.21 -21.31 -28.46
C THR A 271 -19.26 -20.53 -27.56
N ASN A 272 -19.53 -20.48 -26.30
CA ASN A 272 -18.65 -19.85 -25.32
C ASN A 272 -17.80 -20.89 -24.60
N ASN A 273 -16.55 -20.55 -24.41
CA ASN A 273 -15.62 -21.39 -23.70
C ASN A 273 -15.77 -21.17 -22.18
N PRO A 274 -15.60 -22.22 -21.36
CA PRO A 274 -15.48 -22.04 -19.93
C PRO A 274 -14.24 -21.18 -19.62
N THR A 275 -14.43 -20.19 -18.75
CA THR A 275 -13.38 -19.27 -18.33
C THR A 275 -13.21 -19.35 -16.83
N ILE A 276 -12.00 -19.53 -16.37
CA ILE A 276 -11.66 -19.45 -14.95
C ILE A 276 -11.72 -17.99 -14.53
N VAL A 277 -12.55 -17.69 -13.56
CA VAL A 277 -12.66 -16.34 -12.95
C VAL A 277 -11.62 -16.18 -11.84
N ARG A 278 -11.52 -17.18 -10.96
CA ARG A 278 -10.57 -17.17 -9.85
C ARG A 278 -10.15 -18.58 -9.44
N ILE A 279 -8.88 -18.71 -9.09
CA ILE A 279 -8.31 -19.91 -8.51
C ILE A 279 -8.01 -19.64 -7.03
N PHE A 280 -8.44 -20.55 -6.18
CA PHE A 280 -8.06 -20.64 -4.78
C PHE A 280 -7.18 -21.89 -4.64
N PRO A 281 -5.84 -21.75 -4.65
CA PRO A 281 -4.93 -22.88 -4.66
C PRO A 281 -5.20 -23.84 -3.49
N GLY A 282 -5.29 -25.13 -3.79
CA GLY A 282 -5.58 -26.16 -2.81
C GLY A 282 -7.03 -26.19 -2.27
N ASP A 283 -7.92 -25.32 -2.77
CA ASP A 283 -9.32 -25.29 -2.36
C ASP A 283 -10.28 -25.49 -3.54
N LYS A 284 -10.38 -24.55 -4.47
CA LYS A 284 -11.32 -24.62 -5.58
C LYS A 284 -10.97 -23.68 -6.73
N ILE A 285 -11.59 -23.94 -7.86
CA ILE A 285 -11.67 -22.99 -8.98
C ILE A 285 -13.13 -22.54 -9.10
N TYR A 286 -13.33 -21.25 -9.26
CA TYR A 286 -14.61 -20.64 -9.62
C TYR A 286 -14.51 -20.11 -11.04
N GLY A 287 -15.52 -20.34 -11.84
CA GLY A 287 -15.53 -19.96 -13.24
C GLY A 287 -16.90 -19.77 -13.84
N GLN A 288 -16.90 -19.43 -15.10
CA GLN A 288 -18.09 -19.12 -15.88
C GLN A 288 -18.03 -19.79 -17.26
N THR A 289 -19.20 -20.08 -17.78
CA THR A 289 -19.46 -20.35 -19.19
C THR A 289 -20.66 -19.54 -19.58
N SER A 290 -20.44 -18.39 -20.17
CA SER A 290 -21.55 -17.46 -20.41
C SER A 290 -21.54 -16.92 -21.82
N GLY A 291 -22.75 -16.62 -22.28
CA GLY A 291 -23.02 -16.17 -23.62
C GLY A 291 -22.40 -14.83 -23.96
N MET A 292 -22.40 -13.91 -23.07
CA MET A 292 -21.84 -12.58 -23.30
C MET A 292 -21.61 -11.90 -21.98
N GLN A 293 -20.35 -11.72 -21.67
CA GLN A 293 -19.97 -11.02 -20.47
C GLN A 293 -18.80 -10.14 -20.68
N GLN A 294 -18.95 -8.95 -20.18
CA GLN A 294 -17.81 -8.14 -19.86
C GLN A 294 -17.31 -8.57 -18.49
N THR A 295 -16.09 -9.03 -18.46
CA THR A 295 -15.32 -9.04 -17.25
C THR A 295 -15.16 -7.57 -16.82
N PRO A 296 -15.39 -7.20 -15.57
CA PRO A 296 -15.00 -5.89 -15.08
C PRO A 296 -13.54 -5.66 -15.47
N GLY A 297 -13.27 -4.61 -16.22
CA GLY A 297 -11.92 -4.33 -16.67
C GLY A 297 -11.65 -4.45 -18.17
N THR A 298 -12.57 -4.88 -18.99
CA THR A 298 -12.36 -4.92 -20.44
C THR A 298 -13.22 -3.88 -21.14
N GLY A 299 -12.58 -2.89 -21.70
CA GLY A 299 -13.04 -1.72 -22.44
C GLY A 299 -14.48 -1.64 -22.96
N ALA A 300 -14.90 -0.45 -23.19
CA ALA A 300 -16.23 -0.01 -23.60
C ALA A 300 -16.87 -0.81 -24.75
N GLY A 301 -17.40 -1.97 -24.47
CA GLY A 301 -18.19 -2.75 -25.39
C GLY A 301 -19.51 -3.09 -24.72
N TYR A 302 -20.54 -2.37 -25.03
CA TYR A 302 -21.91 -2.77 -24.67
C TYR A 302 -22.30 -3.97 -25.49
N THR A 303 -22.37 -5.11 -24.85
CA THR A 303 -22.91 -6.30 -25.49
C THR A 303 -23.81 -7.02 -24.52
N GLY A 304 -24.91 -6.40 -24.16
CA GLY A 304 -25.79 -6.98 -23.20
C GLY A 304 -27.16 -7.21 -23.76
N THR A 305 -27.39 -8.31 -24.45
CA THR A 305 -28.65 -8.98 -24.20
C THR A 305 -28.50 -9.84 -22.96
N PRO A 306 -29.41 -9.80 -22.00
CA PRO A 306 -29.37 -10.62 -20.81
C PRO A 306 -29.65 -12.05 -21.16
N ASP A 307 -28.67 -12.76 -21.63
CA ASP A 307 -28.78 -14.19 -21.85
C ASP A 307 -28.65 -14.95 -20.52
N PRO A 308 -29.20 -16.13 -20.39
CA PRO A 308 -28.91 -17.01 -19.28
C PRO A 308 -27.38 -17.22 -19.19
N PHE A 309 -26.81 -17.12 -18.02
CA PHE A 309 -25.38 -17.30 -17.78
C PHE A 309 -25.12 -18.50 -16.89
N THR A 310 -24.01 -19.17 -17.11
CA THR A 310 -23.64 -20.38 -16.38
C THR A 310 -22.38 -20.12 -15.55
N LEU A 311 -22.48 -20.42 -14.26
CA LEU A 311 -21.36 -20.42 -13.33
C LEU A 311 -21.09 -21.86 -12.88
N TRP A 312 -19.86 -22.10 -12.44
CA TRP A 312 -19.44 -23.42 -11.98
C TRP A 312 -18.30 -23.33 -10.99
N ALA A 313 -18.12 -24.40 -10.21
CA ALA A 313 -16.95 -24.56 -9.36
C ALA A 313 -16.38 -25.98 -9.46
N ILE A 314 -15.05 -26.06 -9.34
CA ILE A 314 -14.27 -27.30 -9.41
C ILE A 314 -13.47 -27.45 -8.11
N ASN A 315 -13.47 -28.65 -7.54
CA ASN A 315 -12.72 -28.96 -6.34
C ASN A 315 -11.22 -29.09 -6.60
N LEU A 316 -10.40 -28.41 -5.78
CA LEU A 316 -8.96 -28.59 -5.70
C LEU A 316 -8.50 -29.10 -4.33
N ASN A 317 -9.43 -29.39 -3.41
CA ASN A 317 -9.12 -29.82 -2.05
C ASN A 317 -9.24 -31.35 -1.94
N ALA A 318 -8.11 -32.02 -1.80
CA ALA A 318 -8.08 -33.49 -1.67
C ALA A 318 -8.86 -34.01 -0.45
N SER A 319 -9.00 -33.18 0.62
CA SER A 319 -9.79 -33.55 1.79
C SER A 319 -11.30 -33.47 1.55
N ARG A 320 -11.73 -32.70 0.54
CA ARG A 320 -13.15 -32.57 0.16
C ARG A 320 -13.58 -33.63 -0.85
N GLY A 321 -12.64 -34.14 -1.64
CA GLY A 321 -12.91 -35.11 -2.68
C GLY A 321 -11.81 -35.14 -3.74
N GLN A 322 -12.09 -35.74 -4.88
CA GLN A 322 -11.12 -35.83 -5.97
C GLN A 322 -10.84 -34.43 -6.56
N ILE A 323 -9.55 -34.12 -6.81
CA ILE A 323 -9.14 -32.96 -7.59
C ILE A 323 -9.73 -33.06 -8.99
N GLY A 324 -10.32 -31.97 -9.50
CA GLY A 324 -11.04 -31.95 -10.77
C GLY A 324 -12.49 -32.39 -10.67
N GLN A 325 -13.00 -32.74 -9.48
CA GLN A 325 -14.42 -32.98 -9.28
C GLN A 325 -15.19 -31.65 -9.46
N VAL A 326 -16.11 -31.63 -10.42
CA VAL A 326 -17.02 -30.52 -10.60
C VAL A 326 -18.00 -30.50 -9.41
N MET A 327 -17.93 -29.46 -8.60
CA MET A 327 -18.76 -29.32 -7.40
C MET A 327 -20.20 -28.99 -7.78
N TRP A 328 -20.37 -28.09 -8.71
CA TRP A 328 -21.66 -27.68 -9.26
C TRP A 328 -21.48 -26.95 -10.59
N VAL A 329 -22.55 -27.00 -11.41
CA VAL A 329 -22.74 -26.20 -12.62
C VAL A 329 -24.16 -25.70 -12.57
N LYS A 330 -24.36 -24.39 -12.59
CA LYS A 330 -25.70 -23.78 -12.55
C LYS A 330 -25.88 -22.72 -13.63
N THR A 331 -26.98 -22.82 -14.35
CA THR A 331 -27.40 -21.78 -15.28
C THR A 331 -28.46 -20.92 -14.60
N TYR A 332 -28.19 -19.65 -14.54
CA TYR A 332 -29.07 -18.63 -13.99
C TYR A 332 -29.85 -17.99 -15.12
N PRO A 333 -31.15 -17.74 -14.91
CA PRO A 333 -31.93 -17.04 -15.90
C PRO A 333 -31.47 -15.62 -16.10
N ALA A 334 -31.63 -15.08 -17.29
CA ALA A 334 -31.43 -13.67 -17.54
C ALA A 334 -32.30 -12.85 -16.56
N PRO A 335 -31.78 -11.80 -15.93
CA PRO A 335 -32.60 -10.90 -15.14
C PRO A 335 -33.69 -10.25 -16.01
N ALA A 336 -34.84 -9.94 -15.40
CA ALA A 336 -35.91 -9.21 -16.09
C ALA A 336 -35.41 -7.84 -16.59
N ASN A 337 -36.10 -7.29 -17.60
CA ASN A 337 -35.84 -5.95 -18.14
C ASN A 337 -34.46 -5.73 -18.80
N ASN A 338 -33.89 -6.77 -19.38
CA ASN A 338 -32.65 -6.69 -20.13
C ASN A 338 -31.49 -6.14 -19.30
N ILE A 339 -31.36 -6.54 -18.04
CA ILE A 339 -30.27 -6.13 -17.15
C ILE A 339 -29.00 -6.88 -17.50
N THR A 340 -27.92 -6.14 -17.70
CA THR A 340 -26.58 -6.70 -17.92
C THR A 340 -26.02 -7.22 -16.60
N VAL A 341 -25.54 -8.47 -16.59
CA VAL A 341 -24.88 -9.08 -15.44
C VAL A 341 -23.37 -9.07 -15.64
N CYS A 342 -22.66 -8.38 -14.76
CA CYS A 342 -21.22 -8.42 -14.69
C CYS A 342 -20.81 -9.43 -13.60
N ILE A 343 -19.89 -10.35 -13.94
CA ILE A 343 -19.39 -11.31 -12.97
C ILE A 343 -18.20 -10.67 -12.26
N GLY A 344 -18.34 -10.49 -10.97
CA GLY A 344 -17.30 -9.99 -10.09
C GLY A 344 -16.42 -11.09 -9.54
N THR A 345 -15.39 -10.68 -8.85
CA THR A 345 -14.53 -11.57 -8.04
C THR A 345 -15.25 -11.92 -6.73
N GLY A 346 -14.65 -12.80 -5.94
CA GLY A 346 -15.19 -13.21 -4.65
C GLY A 346 -14.08 -13.59 -3.67
N ASP A 347 -14.47 -13.70 -2.43
CA ASP A 347 -13.65 -14.15 -1.32
C ASP A 347 -14.51 -14.86 -0.27
N ALA A 348 -13.89 -15.52 0.69
CA ALA A 348 -14.58 -16.18 1.81
C ALA A 348 -15.79 -17.03 1.36
N ASN A 349 -15.67 -17.75 0.23
CA ASN A 349 -16.70 -18.57 -0.42
C ASN A 349 -17.88 -17.82 -1.03
N VAL A 350 -17.82 -16.50 -1.16
CA VAL A 350 -18.86 -15.71 -1.81
C VAL A 350 -18.32 -15.07 -3.08
N ALA A 351 -18.95 -15.35 -4.21
CA ALA A 351 -18.74 -14.64 -5.46
C ALA A 351 -19.78 -13.53 -5.61
N THR A 352 -19.44 -12.46 -6.29
CA THR A 352 -20.33 -11.31 -6.47
C THR A 352 -20.73 -11.15 -7.93
N LEU A 353 -21.98 -10.73 -8.15
CA LEU A 353 -22.51 -10.32 -9.44
C LEU A 353 -22.99 -8.87 -9.34
N TYR A 354 -22.78 -8.10 -10.37
CA TYR A 354 -23.26 -6.73 -10.48
C TYR A 354 -24.32 -6.62 -11.57
N TYR A 355 -25.51 -6.15 -11.21
CA TYR A 355 -26.60 -5.82 -12.11
C TYR A 355 -26.47 -4.37 -12.53
N LYS A 356 -25.94 -4.16 -13.74
CA LYS A 356 -25.47 -2.85 -14.20
C LYS A 356 -26.53 -1.77 -14.21
N GLU A 357 -27.65 -2.01 -14.89
CA GLU A 357 -28.68 -1.00 -15.14
C GLU A 357 -29.44 -0.63 -13.86
N THR A 358 -29.48 -1.53 -12.90
CA THR A 358 -30.05 -1.28 -11.57
C THR A 358 -29.03 -0.93 -10.51
N MET A 359 -27.74 -1.02 -10.83
CA MET A 359 -26.65 -0.73 -9.89
C MET A 359 -26.79 -1.50 -8.57
N GLN A 360 -26.98 -2.82 -8.68
CA GLN A 360 -27.25 -3.70 -7.55
C GLN A 360 -26.30 -4.88 -7.53
N TRP A 361 -25.95 -5.34 -6.35
CA TRP A 361 -25.08 -6.49 -6.13
C TRP A 361 -25.86 -7.72 -5.70
N VAL A 362 -25.32 -8.90 -6.07
CA VAL A 362 -25.84 -10.21 -5.70
C VAL A 362 -24.69 -11.10 -5.25
N GLY A 363 -24.87 -11.83 -4.16
CA GLY A 363 -23.90 -12.81 -3.64
C GLY A 363 -24.30 -14.24 -3.99
N ILE A 364 -23.32 -15.01 -4.46
CA ILE A 364 -23.42 -16.43 -4.81
C ILE A 364 -22.47 -17.22 -3.94
N ASP A 365 -22.97 -18.29 -3.32
CA ASP A 365 -22.12 -19.24 -2.60
C ASP A 365 -21.25 -20.02 -3.59
N MET A 366 -19.93 -19.93 -3.49
CA MET A 366 -19.01 -20.64 -4.37
C MET A 366 -18.96 -22.15 -4.12
N LEU A 367 -19.46 -22.63 -2.99
CA LEU A 367 -19.46 -24.06 -2.68
C LEU A 367 -20.70 -24.77 -3.25
N THR A 368 -21.83 -24.07 -3.37
CA THR A 368 -23.10 -24.65 -3.80
C THR A 368 -23.67 -24.05 -5.07
N GLY A 369 -23.24 -22.84 -5.43
CA GLY A 369 -23.82 -22.06 -6.52
C GLY A 369 -25.18 -21.45 -6.17
N ASP A 370 -25.59 -21.40 -4.92
CA ASP A 370 -26.86 -20.78 -4.54
C ASP A 370 -26.69 -19.27 -4.35
N LYS A 371 -27.75 -18.54 -4.73
CA LYS A 371 -27.83 -17.13 -4.36
C LYS A 371 -28.06 -17.03 -2.85
N ILE A 372 -27.18 -16.32 -2.14
CA ILE A 372 -27.24 -16.16 -0.69
C ILE A 372 -27.84 -14.83 -0.25
N TRP A 373 -27.66 -13.78 -1.05
CA TRP A 373 -28.22 -12.46 -0.79
C TRP A 373 -28.41 -11.66 -2.08
N GLY A 374 -29.12 -10.58 -1.99
CA GLY A 374 -29.37 -9.62 -3.07
C GLY A 374 -30.65 -9.90 -3.91
N PRO A 375 -30.92 -9.06 -4.90
CA PRO A 375 -30.24 -7.82 -5.21
C PRO A 375 -30.23 -6.85 -4.03
N THR A 376 -29.13 -6.11 -3.87
CA THR A 376 -29.04 -5.02 -2.86
C THR A 376 -29.95 -3.85 -3.21
N ALA A 377 -30.01 -2.83 -2.38
CA ALA A 377 -30.58 -1.55 -2.80
C ALA A 377 -29.78 -0.97 -3.99
N THR A 378 -30.47 -0.20 -4.84
CA THR A 378 -29.84 0.53 -5.95
C THR A 378 -28.84 1.55 -5.39
N GLU A 379 -27.63 1.56 -5.92
CA GLU A 379 -26.64 2.58 -5.54
C GLU A 379 -27.01 3.96 -6.07
N THR A 380 -26.61 4.97 -5.36
CA THR A 380 -26.76 6.37 -5.75
C THR A 380 -25.43 7.10 -5.58
N PRO A 381 -25.15 8.17 -6.31
CA PRO A 381 -25.97 8.78 -7.37
C PRO A 381 -26.00 7.97 -8.67
N ALA A 382 -26.85 8.36 -9.61
CA ALA A 382 -27.10 7.60 -10.84
C ALA A 382 -25.85 7.41 -11.73
N TRP A 383 -24.85 8.28 -11.67
CA TRP A 383 -23.59 8.11 -12.41
C TRP A 383 -22.71 6.95 -11.90
N ASN A 384 -23.00 6.34 -10.76
CA ASN A 384 -22.42 5.06 -10.37
C ASN A 384 -22.76 3.93 -11.36
N PHE A 385 -23.66 4.15 -12.30
CA PHE A 385 -23.87 3.27 -13.44
C PHE A 385 -22.57 2.88 -14.16
N TYR A 386 -21.58 3.74 -14.19
CA TYR A 386 -20.28 3.47 -14.78
C TYR A 386 -19.35 2.62 -13.88
N THR A 387 -19.75 2.40 -12.63
CA THR A 387 -19.00 1.57 -11.69
C THR A 387 -18.96 0.11 -12.17
N GLY A 388 -17.77 -0.47 -12.25
CA GLY A 388 -17.59 -1.90 -12.53
C GLY A 388 -17.94 -2.36 -13.95
N THR A 389 -18.19 -1.45 -14.89
CA THR A 389 -18.67 -1.81 -16.21
C THR A 389 -17.79 -1.40 -17.37
N THR A 390 -16.89 -0.47 -17.15
CA THR A 390 -15.91 -0.03 -18.14
C THR A 390 -14.54 -0.50 -17.69
N GLY A 391 -13.83 -1.19 -18.54
CA GLY A 391 -12.54 -1.78 -18.25
C GLY A 391 -11.41 -0.81 -18.02
N LEU A 392 -11.70 0.42 -17.73
CA LEU A 392 -10.73 1.46 -17.50
C LEU A 392 -10.61 1.85 -16.03
N THR A 393 -11.57 1.41 -15.20
CA THR A 393 -11.58 1.75 -13.78
C THR A 393 -11.91 0.51 -12.96
N ASN A 394 -11.14 0.26 -11.92
CA ASN A 394 -11.41 -0.84 -10.99
C ASN A 394 -11.94 -0.27 -9.65
N PRO A 395 -13.23 0.15 -9.63
CA PRO A 395 -13.79 0.77 -8.44
C PRO A 395 -14.09 -0.23 -7.33
N ILE A 396 -13.80 -1.50 -7.56
CA ILE A 396 -14.14 -2.58 -6.64
C ILE A 396 -12.91 -3.33 -6.15
N GLY A 397 -12.97 -3.75 -4.89
CA GLY A 397 -11.99 -4.65 -4.28
C GLY A 397 -12.68 -5.62 -3.33
N VAL A 398 -12.09 -6.80 -3.13
CA VAL A 398 -12.61 -7.81 -2.21
C VAL A 398 -11.52 -8.20 -1.22
N GLY A 399 -11.82 -8.11 0.05
CA GLY A 399 -10.91 -8.44 1.13
C GLY A 399 -11.54 -8.20 2.51
N ASN A 400 -10.95 -8.69 3.56
CA ASN A 400 -11.43 -8.52 4.95
C ASN A 400 -12.91 -8.86 5.16
N GLY A 401 -13.46 -9.80 4.37
CA GLY A 401 -14.86 -10.18 4.43
C GLY A 401 -15.85 -9.20 3.78
N HIS A 402 -15.35 -8.19 3.07
CA HIS A 402 -16.17 -7.18 2.38
C HIS A 402 -15.92 -7.14 0.87
N LEU A 403 -16.95 -6.72 0.16
CA LEU A 403 -16.86 -6.14 -1.17
C LEU A 403 -16.82 -4.62 -1.00
N TYR A 404 -15.71 -3.99 -1.33
CA TYR A 404 -15.57 -2.54 -1.36
C TYR A 404 -15.90 -2.03 -2.74
N VAL A 405 -16.82 -1.10 -2.82
CA VAL A 405 -17.27 -0.48 -4.06
C VAL A 405 -17.12 1.02 -3.93
N ALA A 406 -16.29 1.60 -4.77
CA ALA A 406 -16.22 3.04 -4.99
C ALA A 406 -16.78 3.36 -6.37
N GLY A 407 -16.50 4.52 -6.92
CA GLY A 407 -16.89 4.85 -8.29
C GLY A 407 -17.11 6.33 -8.53
N TYR A 408 -17.87 6.64 -9.56
CA TYR A 408 -18.08 8.02 -10.02
C TYR A 408 -18.83 8.91 -9.03
N GLY A 409 -19.54 8.30 -8.07
CA GLY A 409 -20.18 9.04 -6.99
C GLY A 409 -19.23 9.45 -5.85
N GLY A 410 -18.00 8.98 -5.88
CA GLY A 410 -17.00 9.30 -4.86
C GLY A 410 -17.23 8.66 -3.50
N VAL A 411 -18.21 7.77 -3.37
CA VAL A 411 -18.56 7.11 -2.12
C VAL A 411 -18.08 5.69 -2.10
N LEU A 412 -17.22 5.34 -1.13
CA LEU A 412 -16.86 3.97 -0.84
C LEU A 412 -17.98 3.29 -0.04
N ARG A 413 -18.42 2.12 -0.47
CA ARG A 413 -19.37 1.25 0.24
C ARG A 413 -18.72 -0.07 0.55
N ALA A 414 -18.79 -0.52 1.80
CA ALA A 414 -18.31 -1.81 2.24
C ALA A 414 -19.49 -2.76 2.44
N TYR A 415 -19.74 -3.60 1.45
CA TYR A 415 -20.77 -4.64 1.53
C TYR A 415 -20.21 -5.87 2.21
N ASN A 416 -20.83 -6.31 3.28
CA ASN A 416 -20.51 -7.57 3.93
C ASN A 416 -20.74 -8.74 2.97
N LEU A 417 -19.71 -9.52 2.66
CA LEU A 417 -19.81 -10.61 1.69
C LEU A 417 -20.79 -11.71 2.09
N LYS A 418 -21.03 -11.93 3.38
CA LYS A 418 -21.93 -12.98 3.85
C LYS A 418 -23.41 -12.58 3.81
N THR A 419 -23.70 -11.29 3.98
CA THR A 419 -25.06 -10.79 4.17
C THR A 419 -25.55 -9.84 3.07
N GLY A 420 -24.65 -9.22 2.31
CA GLY A 420 -24.95 -8.18 1.35
C GLY A 420 -25.35 -6.83 1.98
N HIS A 421 -25.31 -6.70 3.30
CA HIS A 421 -25.53 -5.42 3.98
C HIS A 421 -24.32 -4.51 3.84
N ILE A 422 -24.55 -3.20 3.79
CA ILE A 422 -23.49 -2.19 3.90
C ILE A 422 -23.15 -2.06 5.39
N ASP A 423 -21.93 -2.43 5.76
CA ASP A 423 -21.45 -2.29 7.13
C ASP A 423 -21.03 -0.85 7.42
N PHE A 424 -20.44 -0.17 6.42
CA PHE A 424 -20.12 1.26 6.50
C PHE A 424 -20.01 1.88 5.10
N THR A 425 -20.04 3.21 5.07
CA THR A 425 -19.71 4.03 3.91
C THR A 425 -18.63 5.05 4.29
N TYR A 426 -17.84 5.49 3.31
CA TYR A 426 -16.95 6.63 3.42
C TYR A 426 -17.15 7.54 2.22
N GLY A 427 -17.26 8.86 2.46
CA GLY A 427 -17.62 9.86 1.46
C GLY A 427 -19.00 10.45 1.76
N ASN A 428 -19.43 11.38 0.92
CA ASN A 428 -20.71 12.07 1.09
C ASN A 428 -21.84 11.23 0.52
N ASP A 429 -22.31 10.21 1.25
CA ASP A 429 -23.47 9.40 0.83
C ASP A 429 -24.77 10.11 1.19
N PRO A 430 -25.54 10.59 0.19
CA PRO A 430 -26.83 11.24 0.45
C PRO A 430 -27.89 10.31 1.06
N ASN A 431 -27.65 8.99 1.03
CA ASN A 431 -28.55 8.00 1.63
C ASN A 431 -28.15 7.58 3.04
N ASP A 432 -26.95 7.95 3.49
CA ASP A 432 -26.48 7.69 4.85
C ASP A 432 -26.26 9.00 5.60
N PRO A 433 -27.29 9.51 6.32
CA PRO A 433 -27.17 10.76 7.07
C PRO A 433 -26.15 10.69 8.21
N LYS A 434 -25.67 9.50 8.60
CA LYS A 434 -24.61 9.37 9.60
C LYS A 434 -23.23 9.75 9.05
N ASN A 435 -23.03 9.64 7.74
CA ASN A 435 -21.81 10.03 7.05
C ASN A 435 -21.92 11.39 6.33
N SER A 436 -23.06 12.09 6.47
CA SER A 436 -23.26 13.43 5.93
C SER A 436 -22.39 14.52 6.57
N THR A 437 -21.48 14.17 7.46
CA THR A 437 -20.50 15.10 8.06
C THR A 437 -19.33 15.43 7.14
N ILE A 438 -19.14 14.68 6.06
CA ILE A 438 -18.11 14.96 5.05
C ILE A 438 -18.71 15.96 4.07
N THR A 439 -18.12 17.15 4.01
CA THR A 439 -18.50 18.18 3.04
C THR A 439 -18.18 17.65 1.64
N PRO A 440 -19.11 17.78 0.66
CA PRO A 440 -18.82 17.43 -0.72
C PRO A 440 -17.57 18.18 -1.22
N GLU A 441 -16.69 17.47 -1.90
CA GLU A 441 -15.43 18.03 -2.41
C GLU A 441 -15.65 19.05 -3.53
N THR A 442 -16.76 18.90 -4.25
CA THR A 442 -17.16 19.77 -5.34
C THR A 442 -18.61 20.17 -5.21
N ALA A 443 -19.04 21.17 -5.97
CA ALA A 443 -20.45 21.58 -6.05
C ALA A 443 -21.40 20.47 -6.58
N TYR A 444 -20.83 19.41 -7.16
CA TYR A 444 -21.56 18.31 -7.76
C TYR A 444 -21.45 16.98 -6.96
N GLY A 445 -20.73 16.97 -5.85
CA GLY A 445 -20.44 15.82 -5.02
C GLY A 445 -18.94 15.57 -4.84
N ASP A 446 -18.59 14.35 -4.47
CA ASP A 446 -17.20 13.95 -4.30
C ASP A 446 -16.54 13.62 -5.65
N TYR A 447 -15.21 13.62 -5.69
CA TYR A 447 -14.48 13.19 -6.88
C TYR A 447 -14.68 11.69 -7.14
N PRO A 448 -14.66 11.25 -8.42
CA PRO A 448 -14.62 9.84 -8.75
C PRO A 448 -13.49 9.13 -8.00
N THR A 449 -13.84 8.07 -7.31
CA THR A 449 -12.92 7.37 -6.40
C THR A 449 -12.81 5.90 -6.79
N GLN A 450 -11.60 5.34 -6.64
CA GLN A 450 -11.31 3.95 -6.94
C GLN A 450 -10.57 3.27 -5.80
N VAL A 451 -10.81 1.95 -5.68
CA VAL A 451 -10.08 1.11 -4.74
C VAL A 451 -8.73 0.74 -5.37
N ALA A 452 -7.66 1.32 -4.90
CA ALA A 452 -6.31 1.07 -5.39
C ALA A 452 -5.71 -0.21 -4.80
N ALA A 453 -5.89 -0.43 -3.50
CA ALA A 453 -5.41 -1.62 -2.81
C ALA A 453 -6.20 -1.89 -1.53
N ILE A 454 -6.19 -3.16 -1.10
CA ILE A 454 -6.69 -3.58 0.22
C ILE A 454 -5.57 -4.38 0.87
N ALA A 455 -5.03 -3.90 1.97
CA ALA A 455 -3.92 -4.53 2.66
C ALA A 455 -3.88 -4.12 4.14
N ASP A 456 -3.46 -5.02 5.00
CA ASP A 456 -3.21 -4.76 6.43
C ASP A 456 -4.39 -4.05 7.14
N GLY A 457 -5.62 -4.54 6.90
CA GLY A 457 -6.83 -3.93 7.49
C GLY A 457 -7.14 -2.52 7.00
N LYS A 458 -6.61 -2.12 5.85
CA LYS A 458 -6.77 -0.80 5.25
C LYS A 458 -7.27 -0.89 3.83
N VAL A 459 -8.02 0.13 3.39
CA VAL A 459 -8.42 0.34 2.00
C VAL A 459 -7.76 1.62 1.51
N TYR A 460 -6.98 1.51 0.46
CA TYR A 460 -6.32 2.64 -0.20
C TYR A 460 -7.19 3.11 -1.36
N LEU A 461 -7.48 4.38 -1.38
CA LEU A 461 -8.36 5.02 -2.35
C LEU A 461 -7.56 6.07 -3.14
N VAL A 462 -7.85 6.14 -4.43
CA VAL A 462 -7.32 7.18 -5.30
C VAL A 462 -8.48 7.88 -6.02
N GLU A 463 -8.37 9.16 -6.19
CA GLU A 463 -9.34 9.96 -6.94
C GLU A 463 -8.87 10.10 -8.37
N GLU A 464 -9.65 9.54 -9.28
CA GLU A 464 -9.33 9.46 -10.69
C GLU A 464 -10.58 9.43 -11.55
N GLU A 465 -10.45 10.01 -12.73
CA GLU A 465 -11.38 9.83 -13.85
C GLU A 465 -10.57 9.65 -15.14
N HIS A 466 -10.89 8.64 -15.92
CA HIS A 466 -10.09 8.24 -17.08
C HIS A 466 -10.09 9.26 -18.23
N SER A 467 -11.10 10.13 -18.27
CA SER A 467 -11.27 11.15 -19.31
C SER A 467 -10.84 12.54 -18.87
N LEU A 468 -9.92 12.65 -17.94
CA LEU A 468 -9.51 13.90 -17.35
C LEU A 468 -9.04 14.91 -18.39
N ASN A 469 -9.82 15.97 -18.50
CA ASN A 469 -9.37 17.18 -19.17
C ASN A 469 -8.85 18.12 -18.09
N ALA A 470 -7.53 18.24 -17.99
CA ALA A 470 -6.94 19.19 -17.07
C ALA A 470 -7.49 20.61 -17.34
N PRO A 471 -7.71 21.44 -16.32
CA PRO A 471 -7.35 21.29 -14.93
C PRO A 471 -8.52 20.82 -14.03
N ALA A 472 -9.18 19.73 -14.36
CA ALA A 472 -10.46 19.34 -13.77
C ALA A 472 -10.37 18.96 -12.29
N TYR A 473 -9.25 18.42 -11.83
CA TYR A 473 -9.13 17.93 -10.47
C TYR A 473 -8.13 18.69 -9.63
N HIS A 474 -8.51 19.88 -9.24
CA HIS A 474 -7.83 20.58 -8.15
C HIS A 474 -8.39 20.06 -6.82
N GLY A 475 -7.55 19.55 -5.97
CA GLY A 475 -7.93 19.08 -4.64
C GLY A 475 -8.20 17.59 -4.54
N ALA A 476 -7.92 16.81 -5.60
CA ALA A 476 -8.00 15.34 -5.53
C ALA A 476 -7.00 14.78 -4.51
N MET A 477 -7.43 13.74 -3.79
CA MET A 477 -6.68 13.14 -2.70
C MET A 477 -6.41 11.65 -2.94
N THR A 478 -5.26 11.19 -2.49
CA THR A 478 -5.02 9.79 -2.21
C THR A 478 -5.28 9.54 -0.74
N ARG A 479 -6.11 8.54 -0.41
CA ARG A 479 -6.61 8.30 0.96
C ARG A 479 -6.37 6.87 1.42
N CYS A 480 -6.30 6.71 2.72
CA CYS A 480 -6.31 5.42 3.38
C CYS A 480 -7.40 5.42 4.45
N VAL A 481 -8.30 4.45 4.38
CA VAL A 481 -9.37 4.27 5.36
C VAL A 481 -9.26 2.91 6.04
N ASN A 482 -9.74 2.82 7.27
CA ASN A 482 -9.83 1.58 8.00
C ASN A 482 -10.82 0.63 7.30
N ALA A 483 -10.38 -0.59 7.01
CA ALA A 483 -11.19 -1.59 6.31
C ALA A 483 -12.37 -2.13 7.13
N THR A 484 -12.42 -1.86 8.44
CA THR A 484 -13.47 -2.37 9.33
C THR A 484 -14.64 -1.41 9.49
N ASP A 485 -14.36 -0.11 9.57
CA ASP A 485 -15.35 0.91 9.94
C ASP A 485 -15.36 2.16 9.02
N GLY A 486 -14.45 2.22 8.04
CA GLY A 486 -14.36 3.34 7.11
C GLY A 486 -13.75 4.62 7.69
N THR A 487 -13.20 4.59 8.90
CA THR A 487 -12.53 5.75 9.49
C THR A 487 -11.34 6.18 8.62
N LEU A 488 -11.26 7.47 8.28
CA LEU A 488 -10.10 8.03 7.60
C LEU A 488 -8.86 7.92 8.47
N LEU A 489 -7.83 7.24 7.99
CA LEU A 489 -6.54 7.10 8.68
C LEU A 489 -5.57 8.21 8.26
N TRP A 490 -5.48 8.46 6.97
CA TRP A 490 -4.71 9.56 6.42
C TRP A 490 -5.16 9.89 4.99
N GLN A 491 -4.82 11.09 4.56
CA GLN A 491 -4.95 11.54 3.19
C GLN A 491 -3.76 12.40 2.79
N ILE A 492 -3.52 12.51 1.50
CA ILE A 492 -2.50 13.37 0.93
C ILE A 492 -2.95 13.86 -0.44
N TYR A 493 -2.66 15.12 -0.73
CA TYR A 493 -2.99 15.73 -2.01
C TYR A 493 -2.27 15.05 -3.18
N GLY A 494 -3.01 14.64 -4.18
CA GLY A 494 -2.47 14.11 -5.43
C GLY A 494 -3.44 13.24 -6.19
N ILE A 495 -3.29 13.25 -7.50
CA ILE A 495 -4.00 12.39 -8.44
C ILE A 495 -3.11 11.21 -8.80
N SER A 496 -3.68 10.02 -8.74
CA SER A 496 -3.01 8.79 -9.17
C SER A 496 -3.97 7.88 -9.92
N SER A 497 -3.48 7.21 -10.94
CA SER A 497 -4.24 6.14 -11.57
C SER A 497 -4.25 4.88 -10.70
N TRP A 498 -5.34 4.11 -10.78
CA TRP A 498 -5.55 2.90 -9.97
C TRP A 498 -4.54 1.76 -10.19
N GLN A 499 -3.75 1.82 -11.26
CA GLN A 499 -2.69 0.83 -11.56
C GLN A 499 -1.28 1.31 -11.17
N GLU A 500 -1.16 2.47 -10.57
CA GLU A 500 0.11 3.12 -10.29
C GLU A 500 0.45 3.08 -8.79
N GLN A 501 0.05 2.01 -8.09
CA GLN A 501 0.29 1.84 -6.66
C GLN A 501 0.79 0.44 -6.33
N ALA A 502 1.51 0.35 -5.22
CA ALA A 502 1.85 -0.90 -4.56
C ALA A 502 1.87 -0.74 -3.04
N VAL A 503 1.48 -1.78 -2.32
CA VAL A 503 1.53 -1.86 -0.86
C VAL A 503 2.21 -3.15 -0.47
N ALA A 504 3.34 -3.06 0.19
CA ALA A 504 4.02 -4.18 0.83
C ALA A 504 5.09 -3.69 1.81
N ASP A 505 5.59 -4.57 2.66
CA ASP A 505 6.69 -4.32 3.60
C ASP A 505 6.46 -3.10 4.52
N GLY A 506 5.19 -2.75 4.79
CA GLY A 506 4.81 -1.58 5.60
C GLY A 506 4.81 -0.25 4.85
N TYR A 507 4.95 -0.26 3.53
CA TYR A 507 5.00 0.95 2.71
C TYR A 507 3.92 0.96 1.64
N TYR A 508 3.42 2.16 1.33
CA TYR A 508 2.56 2.47 0.20
C TYR A 508 3.33 3.33 -0.78
N VAL A 509 3.45 2.86 -2.01
CA VAL A 509 4.15 3.55 -3.09
C VAL A 509 3.15 3.90 -4.19
N TRP A 510 3.14 5.14 -4.65
CA TRP A 510 2.21 5.62 -5.66
C TRP A 510 2.81 6.75 -6.50
N PHE A 511 2.25 6.98 -7.69
CA PHE A 511 2.67 8.05 -8.59
C PHE A 511 1.71 9.22 -8.50
N ASN A 512 2.23 10.42 -8.24
CA ASN A 512 1.44 11.65 -8.25
C ASN A 512 1.53 12.32 -9.63
N CYS A 513 0.40 12.35 -10.34
CA CYS A 513 0.31 12.98 -11.65
C CYS A 513 0.49 14.50 -11.60
N ASN A 514 0.28 15.15 -10.45
CA ASN A 514 0.38 16.62 -10.33
C ASN A 514 1.82 17.11 -10.47
N ASP A 515 2.79 16.37 -9.93
CA ASP A 515 4.20 16.77 -9.91
C ASP A 515 5.13 15.79 -10.61
N GLY A 516 4.61 14.67 -11.14
CA GLY A 516 5.38 13.67 -11.86
C GLY A 516 6.36 12.88 -11.00
N ARG A 517 6.07 12.71 -9.71
CA ARG A 517 6.94 12.02 -8.75
C ARG A 517 6.28 10.77 -8.20
N ILE A 518 7.10 9.78 -7.92
CA ILE A 518 6.72 8.65 -7.09
C ILE A 518 6.83 9.08 -5.63
N TYR A 519 5.82 8.77 -4.85
CA TYR A 519 5.77 8.96 -3.41
C TYR A 519 5.84 7.60 -2.72
N CYS A 520 6.62 7.52 -1.66
CA CYS A 520 6.65 6.38 -0.77
C CYS A 520 6.28 6.83 0.64
N ILE A 521 5.20 6.29 1.16
CA ILE A 521 4.66 6.58 2.50
C ILE A 521 4.81 5.33 3.36
N GLY A 522 5.33 5.49 4.56
CA GLY A 522 5.53 4.42 5.53
C GLY A 522 6.30 4.94 6.74
N PRO A 523 6.62 4.10 7.73
CA PRO A 523 7.39 4.52 8.89
C PRO A 523 8.72 5.14 8.48
N GLY A 524 8.89 6.44 8.75
CA GLY A 524 10.11 7.18 8.45
C GLY A 524 11.19 6.97 9.53
N PRO A 525 12.48 7.14 9.22
CA PRO A 525 13.50 7.18 10.25
C PRO A 525 13.36 8.44 11.11
N SER A 526 13.66 8.34 12.40
CA SER A 526 13.71 9.45 13.33
C SER A 526 15.11 9.66 13.91
N ALA A 527 15.37 10.83 14.48
CA ALA A 527 16.56 11.10 15.27
C ALA A 527 16.17 11.81 16.56
N THR A 528 16.69 11.31 17.67
CA THR A 528 16.56 11.92 18.98
C THR A 528 17.84 12.63 19.36
N THR A 529 17.74 13.79 20.01
CA THR A 529 18.85 14.46 20.67
C THR A 529 18.55 14.61 22.15
N ALA A 530 19.58 14.67 22.98
CA ALA A 530 19.45 14.95 24.40
C ALA A 530 20.62 15.80 24.90
N THR A 531 20.30 16.79 25.71
CA THR A 531 21.28 17.64 26.42
C THR A 531 20.77 17.88 27.84
N ALA A 532 21.69 18.10 28.75
CA ALA A 532 21.36 18.43 30.12
C ALA A 532 22.14 19.69 30.56
N SER A 533 21.45 20.65 31.16
CA SER A 533 22.06 21.93 31.54
C SER A 533 21.58 22.36 32.94
N PRO A 534 22.53 22.77 33.84
CA PRO A 534 23.98 22.66 33.69
C PRO A 534 24.45 21.20 33.68
N SER A 535 25.59 20.93 33.02
CA SER A 535 26.19 19.58 32.95
C SER A 535 26.83 19.13 34.27
N VAL A 536 27.05 20.07 35.19
CA VAL A 536 27.58 19.81 36.55
C VAL A 536 26.69 20.59 37.53
N ILE A 537 26.21 19.89 38.54
CA ILE A 537 25.33 20.46 39.58
C ILE A 537 25.80 19.98 40.98
N THR A 538 25.29 20.60 42.05
CA THR A 538 25.45 20.11 43.40
C THR A 538 24.27 19.23 43.76
N LYS A 539 24.49 18.19 44.56
CA LYS A 539 23.44 17.34 45.10
C LYS A 539 22.33 18.18 45.75
N GLY A 540 21.08 17.92 45.30
CA GLY A 540 19.91 18.70 45.67
C GLY A 540 19.50 19.77 44.68
N ASP A 541 20.37 20.15 43.74
CA ASP A 541 20.01 21.01 42.64
C ASP A 541 19.34 20.21 41.52
N SER A 542 18.65 20.93 40.64
CA SER A 542 17.98 20.35 39.47
C SER A 542 18.71 20.66 38.18
N VAL A 543 18.66 19.73 37.23
CA VAL A 543 19.15 19.92 35.88
C VAL A 543 17.96 19.95 34.91
N LEU A 544 18.01 20.79 33.90
CA LEU A 544 17.05 20.80 32.82
C LEU A 544 17.54 19.87 31.69
N ILE A 545 16.81 18.79 31.46
CA ILE A 545 17.00 17.91 30.31
C ILE A 545 16.19 18.49 29.16
N THR A 546 16.81 18.65 28.01
CA THR A 546 16.17 19.11 26.77
C THR A 546 16.63 18.26 25.60
N GLY A 547 15.80 18.15 24.60
CA GLY A 547 16.16 17.44 23.37
C GLY A 547 15.10 17.64 22.29
N THR A 548 15.34 16.98 21.16
CA THR A 548 14.42 17.01 20.03
C THR A 548 14.23 15.60 19.48
N VAL A 549 13.02 15.35 18.90
CA VAL A 549 12.77 14.18 18.06
C VAL A 549 12.35 14.68 16.69
N THR A 550 13.15 14.37 15.68
CA THR A 550 12.99 14.90 14.33
C THR A 550 12.86 13.80 13.29
N ASP A 551 12.03 14.07 12.29
CA ASP A 551 11.89 13.26 11.08
C ASP A 551 13.20 13.27 10.28
N GLN A 552 13.66 12.12 9.83
CA GLN A 552 14.86 11.96 9.01
C GLN A 552 14.53 11.40 7.61
N SER A 553 13.27 11.57 7.17
CA SER A 553 12.81 11.14 5.84
C SER A 553 13.72 11.70 4.73
N PRO A 554 14.29 10.85 3.90
CA PRO A 554 15.22 11.29 2.86
C PRO A 554 14.49 11.95 1.69
N ASN A 555 15.17 12.84 0.99
CA ASN A 555 14.72 13.48 -0.25
C ASN A 555 13.38 14.24 -0.14
N THR A 556 13.06 14.76 1.04
CA THR A 556 11.86 15.57 1.29
C THR A 556 12.18 16.78 2.17
N ASP A 557 11.29 17.77 2.15
CA ASP A 557 11.34 18.90 3.08
C ASP A 557 10.99 18.49 4.53
N LEU A 558 10.64 17.23 4.76
CA LEU A 558 10.33 16.69 6.09
C LEU A 558 11.58 16.48 6.93
N LYS A 559 12.73 16.27 6.30
CA LYS A 559 13.98 16.01 7.02
C LYS A 559 14.36 17.14 7.96
N GLY A 560 14.48 16.83 9.24
CA GLY A 560 14.79 17.78 10.29
C GLY A 560 13.57 18.50 10.89
N THR A 561 12.38 18.26 10.39
CA THR A 561 11.14 18.74 11.03
C THR A 561 10.76 17.87 12.23
N ALA A 562 9.78 18.28 13.01
CA ALA A 562 9.31 17.53 14.15
C ALA A 562 8.71 16.16 13.76
N CYS A 563 8.98 15.11 14.55
CA CYS A 563 8.13 13.93 14.56
C CYS A 563 6.80 14.29 15.24
N ILE A 564 5.69 14.04 14.56
CA ILE A 564 4.33 14.38 15.00
C ILE A 564 3.59 13.08 15.40
N SER A 565 2.65 13.20 16.34
CA SER A 565 1.82 12.07 16.79
C SER A 565 1.06 11.43 15.62
N ASP A 566 0.80 10.12 15.68
CA ASP A 566 0.05 9.42 14.62
C ASP A 566 -1.34 10.03 14.40
N ALA A 567 -1.97 10.57 15.45
CA ALA A 567 -3.27 11.22 15.36
C ALA A 567 -3.28 12.52 14.54
N ASP A 568 -2.17 13.25 14.55
CA ASP A 568 -2.03 14.52 13.84
C ASP A 568 -1.25 14.39 12.53
N GLN A 569 -0.71 13.20 12.26
CA GLN A 569 0.21 12.94 11.14
C GLN A 569 -0.39 13.26 9.77
N SER A 570 -1.65 12.91 9.55
CA SER A 570 -2.31 13.17 8.27
C SER A 570 -2.33 14.67 7.92
N LEU A 571 -2.81 15.51 8.85
CA LEU A 571 -2.86 16.95 8.65
C LEU A 571 -1.46 17.58 8.53
N TRP A 572 -0.49 17.02 9.26
CA TRP A 572 0.89 17.46 9.17
C TRP A 572 1.51 17.14 7.81
N MET A 573 1.26 15.95 7.27
CA MET A 573 1.72 15.55 5.94
C MET A 573 1.11 16.41 4.84
N ASP A 574 -0.21 16.66 4.88
CA ASP A 574 -0.87 17.56 3.94
C ASP A 574 -0.22 18.94 3.93
N TYR A 575 -0.01 19.53 5.10
CA TYR A 575 0.66 20.82 5.23
C TYR A 575 2.08 20.80 4.66
N MET A 576 2.86 19.77 4.96
CA MET A 576 4.26 19.68 4.54
C MET A 576 4.41 19.43 3.03
N VAL A 577 3.49 18.71 2.42
CA VAL A 577 3.52 18.39 0.98
C VAL A 577 2.97 19.57 0.16
N GLU A 578 1.82 20.10 0.54
CA GLU A 578 1.12 21.11 -0.28
C GLU A 578 1.50 22.54 0.04
N LYS A 579 1.87 22.82 1.28
CA LYS A 579 2.22 24.15 1.79
C LYS A 579 1.19 25.28 1.55
N SER A 580 0.13 24.99 0.81
CA SER A 580 -1.04 25.86 0.64
C SER A 580 -2.09 25.65 1.71
N VAL A 581 -2.02 24.53 2.41
CA VAL A 581 -2.86 24.21 3.56
C VAL A 581 -2.32 24.90 4.81
N ALA A 582 -3.20 25.37 5.68
CA ALA A 582 -2.78 26.00 6.93
C ALA A 582 -2.04 25.02 7.84
N ALA A 583 -0.96 25.46 8.48
CA ALA A 583 -0.24 24.65 9.45
C ALA A 583 -1.18 24.19 10.59
N PRO A 584 -1.17 22.91 10.99
CA PRO A 584 -1.98 22.41 12.09
C PRO A 584 -1.41 22.90 13.43
N MET A 585 -1.82 24.09 13.85
CA MET A 585 -1.25 24.83 15.00
C MET A 585 -1.34 24.10 16.36
N ASN A 586 -2.14 23.06 16.45
CA ASN A 586 -2.33 22.27 17.68
C ASN A 586 -1.73 20.86 17.56
N ALA A 587 -0.98 20.55 16.50
CA ALA A 587 -0.37 19.25 16.34
C ALA A 587 0.57 18.95 17.51
N LYS A 588 0.48 17.74 18.04
CA LYS A 588 1.34 17.24 19.12
C LYS A 588 2.51 16.48 18.53
N GLY A 589 3.65 16.60 19.18
CA GLY A 589 4.79 15.72 18.90
C GLY A 589 4.59 14.30 19.42
N VAL A 590 5.68 13.59 19.62
CA VAL A 590 5.71 12.20 20.04
C VAL A 590 6.11 12.04 21.50
N GLU A 591 5.78 10.90 22.11
CA GLU A 591 6.18 10.59 23.48
C GLU A 591 7.65 10.20 23.55
N VAL A 592 8.35 10.75 24.54
CA VAL A 592 9.77 10.48 24.82
C VAL A 592 9.91 10.02 26.26
N THR A 593 10.44 8.84 26.45
CA THR A 593 10.78 8.31 27.76
C THR A 593 12.15 8.84 28.18
N LEU A 594 12.23 9.42 29.37
CA LEU A 594 13.47 9.92 29.97
C LEU A 594 13.85 9.02 31.14
N ASP A 595 15.01 8.44 31.03
CA ASP A 595 15.58 7.54 32.04
C ASP A 595 16.97 8.00 32.44
N ALA A 596 17.45 7.52 33.56
CA ALA A 596 18.83 7.75 34.01
C ALA A 596 19.45 6.46 34.54
N VAL A 597 20.76 6.34 34.36
CA VAL A 597 21.59 5.37 35.09
C VAL A 597 22.40 6.16 36.13
N ASP A 598 22.22 5.82 37.41
CA ASP A 598 22.90 6.49 38.51
C ASP A 598 24.37 6.02 38.67
N PRO A 599 25.18 6.68 39.48
CA PRO A 599 26.59 6.29 39.73
C PRO A 599 26.77 4.86 40.28
N ASN A 600 25.73 4.26 40.81
CA ASN A 600 25.74 2.88 41.37
C ASN A 600 25.27 1.83 40.34
N GLY A 601 24.92 2.29 39.12
CA GLY A 601 24.41 1.43 38.05
C GLY A 601 22.91 1.12 38.13
N ASN A 602 22.16 1.84 38.99
CA ASN A 602 20.70 1.67 39.06
C ASN A 602 20.01 2.42 37.92
N PHE A 603 19.00 1.78 37.34
CA PHE A 603 18.15 2.39 36.35
C PHE A 603 17.01 3.17 37.04
N ILE A 604 16.81 4.41 36.65
CA ILE A 604 15.82 5.34 37.19
C ILE A 604 14.94 5.84 36.06
N HIS A 605 13.64 5.59 36.14
CA HIS A 605 12.67 6.25 35.25
C HIS A 605 12.40 7.67 35.77
N ILE A 606 12.72 8.68 34.93
CA ILE A 606 12.53 10.09 35.28
C ILE A 606 11.09 10.51 34.96
N ASP A 607 10.67 10.34 33.71
CA ASP A 607 9.31 10.68 33.22
C ASP A 607 9.11 10.25 31.76
N THR A 608 7.86 10.30 31.30
CA THR A 608 7.51 10.27 29.87
C THR A 608 6.92 11.63 29.49
N VAL A 609 7.53 12.30 28.54
CA VAL A 609 7.13 13.65 28.11
C VAL A 609 6.75 13.64 26.62
N THR A 610 5.82 14.52 26.24
CA THR A 610 5.45 14.70 24.82
C THR A 610 6.24 15.87 24.25
N SER A 611 6.84 15.67 23.08
CA SER A 611 7.48 16.77 22.32
C SER A 611 6.43 17.73 21.75
N ASP A 612 6.83 18.94 21.44
CA ASP A 612 5.97 19.95 20.83
C ASP A 612 6.04 19.93 19.29
N MET A 613 5.34 20.85 18.63
CA MET A 613 5.32 21.00 17.15
C MET A 613 6.70 21.29 16.53
N SER A 614 7.70 21.68 17.31
CA SER A 614 9.08 21.85 16.86
C SER A 614 9.93 20.59 17.12
N GLY A 615 9.31 19.55 17.67
CA GLY A 615 9.96 18.33 18.08
C GLY A 615 10.68 18.41 19.41
N MET A 616 10.60 19.55 20.14
CA MET A 616 11.32 19.76 21.39
C MET A 616 10.59 19.12 22.58
N PHE A 617 11.37 18.54 23.47
CA PHE A 617 10.93 18.09 24.80
C PHE A 617 11.82 18.67 25.89
N LYS A 618 11.28 18.77 27.10
CA LYS A 618 12.02 19.26 28.27
C LYS A 618 11.48 18.67 29.56
N LYS A 619 12.40 18.43 30.53
CA LYS A 619 12.05 17.98 31.87
C LYS A 619 13.10 18.41 32.90
N MET A 620 12.67 18.83 34.07
CA MET A 620 13.55 19.01 35.22
C MET A 620 13.79 17.66 35.91
N PHE A 621 15.04 17.40 36.25
CA PHE A 621 15.46 16.22 37.02
C PHE A 621 16.32 16.64 38.20
N THR A 622 16.08 16.05 39.35
CA THR A 622 16.85 16.27 40.58
C THR A 622 17.47 14.95 40.99
N PRO A 623 18.78 14.73 40.73
CA PRO A 623 19.46 13.51 41.09
C PRO A 623 19.71 13.42 42.60
N GLU A 624 19.59 12.23 43.15
CA GLU A 624 19.68 11.97 44.60
C GLU A 624 21.07 11.54 45.10
N VAL A 625 21.91 11.04 44.20
CA VAL A 625 23.23 10.46 44.52
C VAL A 625 24.32 11.32 43.84
N SER A 626 25.43 11.53 44.53
CA SER A 626 26.59 12.22 43.96
C SER A 626 27.38 11.27 43.06
N GLY A 627 27.89 11.80 41.92
CA GLY A 627 28.61 11.04 40.91
C GLY A 627 28.12 11.35 39.50
N GLU A 628 28.52 10.54 38.55
CA GLU A 628 28.16 10.69 37.15
C GLU A 628 26.86 9.92 36.84
N TYR A 629 25.90 10.58 36.19
CA TYR A 629 24.69 9.99 35.65
C TYR A 629 24.73 9.97 34.15
N THR A 630 24.28 8.89 33.54
CA THR A 630 23.92 8.84 32.10
C THR A 630 22.42 9.06 31.98
N ILE A 631 22.02 10.11 31.27
CA ILE A 631 20.62 10.42 30.95
C ILE A 631 20.32 9.86 29.56
N ILE A 632 19.24 9.10 29.44
CA ILE A 632 18.80 8.45 28.20
C ILE A 632 17.43 9.00 27.82
N ALA A 633 17.32 9.55 26.62
CA ALA A 633 16.04 9.96 26.04
C ALA A 633 15.70 9.00 24.92
N THR A 634 14.57 8.27 25.05
CA THR A 634 14.15 7.24 24.11
C THR A 634 12.79 7.59 23.50
N PHE A 635 12.77 7.66 22.18
CA PHE A 635 11.53 7.56 21.42
C PHE A 635 11.39 6.13 20.94
N ALA A 636 10.36 5.43 21.41
CA ALA A 636 10.14 4.01 21.10
C ALA A 636 9.70 3.73 19.65
N GLY A 637 9.41 4.80 18.89
CA GLY A 637 8.77 4.72 17.58
C GLY A 637 7.25 4.81 17.67
N SER A 638 6.60 4.95 16.54
CA SER A 638 5.14 5.00 16.38
C SER A 638 4.72 4.32 15.08
N GLY A 639 3.45 4.38 14.70
CA GLY A 639 2.99 3.95 13.38
C GLY A 639 3.63 4.73 12.24
N SER A 640 4.04 5.97 12.49
CA SER A 640 4.62 6.88 11.48
C SER A 640 6.14 6.93 11.47
N TYR A 641 6.82 6.53 12.55
CA TYR A 641 8.27 6.68 12.69
C TYR A 641 8.93 5.48 13.37
N GLY A 642 10.14 5.16 12.92
CA GLY A 642 11.03 4.24 13.60
C GLY A 642 11.57 4.81 14.92
N ALA A 643 12.01 3.94 15.82
CA ALA A 643 12.57 4.31 17.11
C ALA A 643 13.93 5.01 16.99
N SER A 644 14.22 5.89 17.94
CA SER A 644 15.54 6.52 18.10
C SER A 644 15.81 6.88 19.56
N TYR A 645 17.09 7.03 19.92
CA TYR A 645 17.45 7.43 21.27
C TYR A 645 18.71 8.32 21.25
N ALA A 646 18.95 9.01 22.36
CA ALA A 646 20.15 9.76 22.60
C ALA A 646 20.54 9.71 24.06
N GLU A 647 21.83 9.85 24.31
CA GLU A 647 22.39 9.86 25.66
C GLU A 647 23.14 11.16 25.93
N THR A 648 23.15 11.60 27.19
CA THR A 648 23.96 12.70 27.69
C THR A 648 24.36 12.40 29.15
N ALA A 649 25.44 13.03 29.62
CA ALA A 649 25.93 12.81 30.98
C ALA A 649 25.85 14.09 31.82
N ILE A 650 25.65 13.92 33.13
CA ILE A 650 25.74 14.97 34.11
C ILE A 650 26.62 14.55 35.31
N GLY A 651 27.38 15.50 35.87
CA GLY A 651 28.14 15.31 37.10
C GLY A 651 27.39 15.92 38.30
N VAL A 652 27.23 15.16 39.37
CA VAL A 652 26.61 15.62 40.62
C VAL A 652 27.69 15.65 41.72
N LEU A 653 28.02 16.82 42.18
CA LEU A 653 29.01 17.04 43.23
C LEU A 653 28.33 16.91 44.61
N GLU A 654 29.12 16.48 45.61
CA GLU A 654 28.65 16.58 46.98
C GLU A 654 28.38 18.02 47.41
N ALA A 655 27.30 18.22 48.14
CA ALA A 655 27.03 19.54 48.69
C ALA A 655 28.18 19.97 49.63
N PRO A 656 28.68 21.21 49.49
CA PRO A 656 29.68 21.71 50.46
C PRO A 656 29.18 21.52 51.88
N PRO A 657 30.03 21.13 52.83
CA PRO A 657 29.61 21.02 54.24
C PRO A 657 29.00 22.35 54.66
N ALA A 658 27.87 22.29 55.32
CA ALA A 658 27.15 23.46 55.82
C ALA A 658 28.12 24.31 56.64
N THR A 659 28.42 25.51 56.21
CA THR A 659 29.22 26.48 56.96
C THR A 659 28.47 26.72 58.27
N PRO A 660 29.07 26.44 59.45
CA PRO A 660 28.38 26.74 60.68
C PRO A 660 27.97 28.20 60.67
N PRO A 661 26.77 28.53 61.15
CA PRO A 661 26.28 29.90 61.16
C PRO A 661 27.33 30.77 61.83
N PRO A 662 27.65 31.98 61.30
CA PRO A 662 28.65 32.86 61.87
C PRO A 662 28.31 33.06 63.35
N GLN A 663 29.26 32.68 64.25
CA GLN A 663 29.09 33.01 65.67
C GLN A 663 29.20 34.54 65.75
N TYR A 664 28.06 35.20 65.81
CA TYR A 664 28.06 36.60 66.15
C TYR A 664 28.65 36.76 67.54
N PRO A 665 29.62 37.64 67.71
CA PRO A 665 30.12 37.93 69.05
C PRO A 665 28.95 38.31 69.92
N ILE A 666 28.88 37.68 71.12
CA ILE A 666 27.83 38.00 72.10
C ILE A 666 27.87 39.52 72.31
N PRO A 667 26.72 40.21 72.12
CA PRO A 667 26.68 41.65 72.30
C PRO A 667 27.22 42.01 73.67
N ILE A 668 28.16 42.95 73.75
CA ILE A 668 28.69 43.40 75.03
C ILE A 668 27.49 43.94 75.82
N ASP A 669 27.26 43.34 77.02
CA ASP A 669 26.20 43.81 77.89
C ASP A 669 26.59 45.15 78.55
N TYR A 670 26.12 46.22 78.02
CA TYR A 670 26.30 47.57 78.57
C TYR A 670 25.33 47.90 79.70
N THR A 671 24.50 46.98 80.17
CA THR A 671 23.50 47.22 81.20
C THR A 671 24.14 47.78 82.49
N LEU A 672 25.20 47.13 82.95
CA LEU A 672 25.94 47.57 84.14
C LEU A 672 26.63 48.94 83.96
N PRO A 673 27.33 49.25 82.89
CA PRO A 673 27.86 50.59 82.66
C PRO A 673 26.77 51.67 82.59
N ILE A 674 25.68 51.40 81.91
CA ILE A 674 24.53 52.35 81.76
C ILE A 674 23.88 52.58 83.08
N VAL A 675 23.55 51.52 83.85
CA VAL A 675 22.99 51.64 85.20
C VAL A 675 23.93 52.40 86.12
N GLY A 676 25.22 52.04 86.10
CA GLY A 676 26.21 52.79 86.92
C GLY A 676 26.31 54.25 86.58
N THR A 677 26.33 54.58 85.29
CA THR A 677 26.40 55.99 84.86
C THR A 677 25.10 56.72 85.21
N GLY A 678 23.93 56.07 85.09
CA GLY A 678 22.64 56.59 85.49
C GLY A 678 22.56 56.93 86.99
N ILE A 679 23.10 56.03 87.83
CA ILE A 679 23.15 56.21 89.27
C ILE A 679 24.06 57.45 89.66
N VAL A 680 25.26 57.49 88.99
CA VAL A 680 26.16 58.64 89.21
C VAL A 680 25.54 59.98 88.81
N LEU A 681 24.82 59.96 87.68
CA LEU A 681 24.09 61.15 87.21
C LEU A 681 22.96 61.58 88.19
N LEU A 682 22.22 60.62 88.72
CA LEU A 682 21.17 60.86 89.68
C LEU A 682 21.75 61.45 91.01
N ILE A 683 22.90 60.86 91.48
CA ILE A 683 23.59 61.40 92.66
C ILE A 683 24.09 62.83 92.36
N ALA A 684 24.69 63.07 91.22
CA ALA A 684 25.14 64.44 90.83
C ALA A 684 23.97 65.41 90.81
N ILE A 685 22.85 65.08 90.24
CA ILE A 685 21.62 65.90 90.20
C ILE A 685 21.11 66.13 91.62
N ALA A 686 21.07 65.13 92.49
CA ALA A 686 20.67 65.29 93.85
C ALA A 686 21.59 66.17 94.64
N ILE A 687 22.91 66.08 94.43
CA ILE A 687 23.90 66.98 95.04
C ILE A 687 23.69 68.46 94.58
N VAL A 688 23.55 68.66 93.31
CA VAL A 688 23.27 69.96 92.74
C VAL A 688 21.91 70.54 93.27
N GLY A 689 20.90 69.67 93.34
CA GLY A 689 19.59 70.03 93.93
C GLY A 689 19.72 70.44 95.39
N ILE A 690 20.48 69.71 96.17
CA ILE A 690 20.73 70.04 97.58
C ILE A 690 21.55 71.33 97.72
N LEU A 691 22.52 71.57 96.88
CA LEU A 691 23.32 72.77 96.85
C LEU A 691 22.54 74.00 96.45
N LEU A 692 21.59 73.84 95.52
CA LEU A 692 20.66 74.89 95.09
C LEU A 692 19.62 75.23 96.18
N LEU A 693 19.14 74.22 96.90
CA LEU A 693 18.22 74.43 98.05
C LEU A 693 18.91 75.10 99.23
N ARG A 694 20.21 74.89 99.37
CA ARG A 694 21.00 75.49 100.45
C ARG A 694 21.34 76.98 100.23
N LYS A 695 21.10 77.55 99.03
CA LYS A 695 21.38 78.94 98.63
C LYS A 695 20.14 79.82 98.60
N ARG A 696 19.09 79.42 99.26
CA ARG A 696 17.92 80.38 99.47
C ARG A 696 18.05 80.99 100.78
N PRO A 697 18.07 82.32 100.88
CA PRO A 697 18.10 83.07 102.10
C PRO A 697 16.79 82.95 102.91
#